data_e1b1d40f3fae779f65d11d38206ba116
#
_entry.id   e1b1d40f3fae779f65d11d38206ba116
#
_cell.length_a   1.000
_cell.length_b   1.000
_cell.length_c   1.000
_cell.angle_alpha   90.00
_cell.angle_beta   90.00
_cell.angle_gamma   90.00
#
_symmetry.space_group_name_H-M   'P 1'
#
loop_
_entity.id
_entity.type
_entity.pdbx_description
1 polymer ?
#
loop_
_entity_poly.entity_id
_entity_poly.type
_entity_poly.pdbx_seq_one_letter_code
_entity_poly.pdbx_strand_id
1 'polypeptide(L)'
;MDYNFSEIEKKWQKVWREQQTYKVVEDASKNKFYVLNMFPYPSGAGLHVGHPLGYIASDIYARYKRQQGFNVLNPMGYDAYGLPAEQYAIQTGQHPALTTETNIAHYREQLDKIGFSFDWSREVRTCDSAYYHWTQWAFEKMFSSYFDNDQQKALPIDLLVKHFEAQGTAGLHVAQSEELSFTAAEWKAYDEAQRQRTLMNYRIAYLGETMVNWCPELGTVLANDEVVNGVSERGGYPVIQKKMQQWCLRTSAYAQRLLEGLDKVNWTDAIKETQRNWIGRSEGTEIAFKVAGEAREITIFTTRVDTIFGVTFMVLAPESELVGTLTKPEKQAEVTTYLDYVKKRTELDRMSDRKVTGVFTGSYAVNPFTGEKIPIWISEYVLAGYGTGAVMAVPAHDSRDYAFAKHFNLPIVPLIEGADVENESFDAKEGIVMNSPRDGKAVFEDFTLNGKTVKEAIAYTKEYVTRHGLGRVKVNYRLRDAIFSRQRYWGEPFPVYYKNGLPYMIPEACLPLELPEIDKYQPTESGEPPLGRAKKWAWDEANQCVVENERIDQQTVFPLELNTMPGFAGSSAYYLRYMDPHNTQALVGEKADHYWQNVDLYVGGTEHATGHLIYSRFWNKFLFDYGVSCKEEPFEKLVNQGMIQGRSNFVYRVNDMAKDKAPVFVSKGLKDQYDTTPIHVWVGLVKNDILDVDAFKAWRPEYEQAEFVLEEGQYHCGWAVEKMSKSMHNVVNPDDIIAEYGADTLRLYEMFLGPVEASKPWDTNGIDGCFRFLKKLWALFYGRNSDALLVDDSQPTKENLKTLHKLIKKVSEDMERFSYNTSISTFMIAVNELGQQQCHSRQVLQDVVVLLAPFAPHIAEELWHALGHSTTVCDASWPKANESYLVESEIQLTISFNGKARFQKVFPADADNATIEAEAKADERSQKYLEGKTIVKIIVVPKKIVNIVIK
;
A
#
# COMPACT_ATOMS: atom_id res chain seq x y z
N MET A 1 -23.92 38.86 -11.72
CA MET A 1 -23.16 38.36 -10.52
C MET A 1 -21.97 37.58 -11.00
N ASP A 2 -20.79 37.99 -10.58
CA ASP A 2 -19.59 37.23 -10.87
C ASP A 2 -19.47 35.99 -9.96
N TYR A 3 -18.86 34.93 -10.47
CA TYR A 3 -18.62 33.74 -9.66
C TYR A 3 -17.57 34.03 -8.57
N ASN A 4 -18.03 34.23 -7.35
CA ASN A 4 -17.21 34.47 -6.16
C ASN A 4 -17.05 33.17 -5.38
N PHE A 5 -16.11 32.32 -5.82
CA PHE A 5 -15.85 31.03 -5.20
C PHE A 5 -15.49 31.15 -3.71
N SER A 6 -14.72 32.18 -3.33
CA SER A 6 -14.24 32.33 -1.94
C SER A 6 -15.40 32.52 -0.94
N GLU A 7 -16.39 33.30 -1.29
CA GLU A 7 -17.59 33.49 -0.44
C GLU A 7 -18.48 32.26 -0.43
N ILE A 8 -18.70 31.66 -1.60
CA ILE A 8 -19.54 30.46 -1.76
C ILE A 8 -18.99 29.31 -0.94
N GLU A 9 -17.69 29.03 -1.07
CA GLU A 9 -17.01 27.92 -0.38
C GLU A 9 -17.05 28.11 1.13
N LYS A 10 -16.71 29.28 1.66
CA LYS A 10 -16.77 29.59 3.09
C LYS A 10 -18.17 29.46 3.66
N LYS A 11 -19.17 29.92 2.92
CA LYS A 11 -20.59 29.82 3.29
C LYS A 11 -21.01 28.37 3.49
N TRP A 12 -20.74 27.51 2.49
CA TRP A 12 -21.22 26.12 2.53
C TRP A 12 -20.42 25.25 3.49
N GLN A 13 -19.11 25.45 3.60
CA GLN A 13 -18.29 24.78 4.63
C GLN A 13 -18.81 25.08 6.04
N LYS A 14 -19.20 26.32 6.31
CA LYS A 14 -19.81 26.71 7.57
C LYS A 14 -21.16 26.01 7.79
N VAL A 15 -22.05 26.03 6.79
CA VAL A 15 -23.40 25.41 6.86
C VAL A 15 -23.26 23.90 7.10
N TRP A 16 -22.42 23.20 6.36
CA TRP A 16 -22.23 21.75 6.52
C TRP A 16 -21.72 21.39 7.91
N ARG A 17 -20.83 22.19 8.48
CA ARG A 17 -20.30 21.99 9.83
C ARG A 17 -21.37 22.23 10.89
N GLU A 18 -22.09 23.34 10.82
CA GLU A 18 -23.10 23.69 11.79
C GLU A 18 -24.31 22.73 11.77
N GLN A 19 -24.72 22.28 10.61
CA GLN A 19 -25.84 21.36 10.43
C GLN A 19 -25.40 19.88 10.56
N GLN A 20 -24.11 19.59 10.68
CA GLN A 20 -23.58 18.22 10.66
C GLN A 20 -24.11 17.42 9.47
N THR A 21 -24.09 18.00 8.28
CA THR A 21 -24.72 17.48 7.04
C THR A 21 -24.26 16.06 6.69
N TYR A 22 -23.04 15.69 7.05
CA TYR A 22 -22.45 14.40 6.71
C TYR A 22 -22.46 13.39 7.86
N LYS A 23 -23.05 13.75 9.01
CA LYS A 23 -23.21 12.83 10.14
C LYS A 23 -24.15 11.69 9.75
N VAL A 24 -23.72 10.47 10.05
CA VAL A 24 -24.46 9.26 9.71
C VAL A 24 -24.73 8.42 10.96
N VAL A 25 -25.87 7.78 10.98
CA VAL A 25 -26.27 6.80 12.00
C VAL A 25 -26.76 5.54 11.31
N GLU A 26 -26.74 4.41 12.02
CA GLU A 26 -27.25 3.14 11.53
C GLU A 26 -28.77 3.25 11.27
N ASP A 27 -29.17 3.05 10.02
CA ASP A 27 -30.57 3.10 9.57
C ASP A 27 -30.92 1.81 8.81
N ALA A 28 -31.61 0.90 9.48
CA ALA A 28 -31.99 -0.40 8.91
C ALA A 28 -32.93 -0.31 7.69
N SER A 29 -33.55 0.85 7.43
CA SER A 29 -34.38 1.09 6.26
C SER A 29 -33.58 1.38 4.98
N LYS A 30 -32.28 1.64 5.11
CA LYS A 30 -31.39 1.98 4.00
C LYS A 30 -30.26 0.97 3.87
N ASN A 31 -29.89 0.68 2.62
CA ASN A 31 -28.67 -0.05 2.34
C ASN A 31 -27.45 0.80 2.74
N LYS A 32 -26.50 0.17 3.43
CA LYS A 32 -25.27 0.81 3.83
C LYS A 32 -24.28 0.92 2.68
N PHE A 33 -23.44 1.92 2.73
CA PHE A 33 -22.22 1.99 1.92
C PHE A 33 -21.09 2.61 2.74
N TYR A 34 -20.02 1.87 2.95
CA TYR A 34 -18.87 2.32 3.75
C TYR A 34 -17.70 2.64 2.82
N VAL A 35 -17.39 3.92 2.70
CA VAL A 35 -16.23 4.44 1.96
C VAL A 35 -15.15 4.81 2.96
N LEU A 36 -13.93 4.34 2.73
CA LEU A 36 -12.81 4.63 3.62
C LEU A 36 -11.56 4.97 2.82
N ASN A 37 -10.86 6.01 3.27
CA ASN A 37 -9.51 6.34 2.84
C ASN A 37 -8.48 5.84 3.86
N MET A 38 -7.29 5.51 3.40
CA MET A 38 -6.16 5.40 4.31
C MET A 38 -5.91 6.76 4.95
N PHE A 39 -6.06 6.83 6.28
CA PHE A 39 -5.99 8.10 7.00
C PHE A 39 -4.56 8.68 7.03
N PRO A 40 -4.41 10.00 7.06
CA PRO A 40 -3.11 10.63 6.97
C PRO A 40 -2.33 10.54 8.28
N TYR A 41 -0.99 10.54 8.15
CA TYR A 41 -0.07 10.87 9.24
C TYR A 41 0.12 12.40 9.29
N PRO A 42 -0.25 13.09 10.40
CA PRO A 42 -0.19 14.54 10.48
C PRO A 42 1.23 15.05 10.64
N SER A 43 1.91 15.36 9.54
CA SER A 43 3.24 15.94 9.52
C SER A 43 3.20 17.48 9.61
N GLY A 44 4.25 18.12 10.14
CA GLY A 44 4.34 19.58 10.27
C GLY A 44 4.32 20.38 8.97
N ALA A 45 4.40 19.69 7.83
CA ALA A 45 4.32 20.32 6.51
C ALA A 45 2.90 20.63 6.04
N GLY A 46 1.89 20.01 6.64
CA GLY A 46 0.55 19.95 6.07
C GLY A 46 0.46 19.06 4.83
N LEU A 47 -0.67 19.14 4.14
CA LEU A 47 -0.91 18.45 2.88
C LEU A 47 -0.19 19.17 1.71
N HIS A 48 0.29 18.41 0.73
CA HIS A 48 0.57 18.92 -0.62
C HIS A 48 -0.50 18.42 -1.59
N VAL A 49 -0.58 19.00 -2.79
CA VAL A 49 -1.63 18.67 -3.78
C VAL A 49 -1.68 17.19 -4.20
N GLY A 50 -0.67 16.39 -3.89
CA GLY A 50 -0.70 14.95 -4.16
C GLY A 50 -1.51 14.14 -3.14
N HIS A 51 -1.71 14.63 -1.92
CA HIS A 51 -2.44 13.91 -0.87
C HIS A 51 -3.95 13.82 -1.14
N PRO A 52 -4.64 14.91 -1.58
CA PRO A 52 -6.08 14.88 -1.73
C PRO A 52 -6.58 14.02 -2.90
N LEU A 53 -5.73 13.58 -3.81
CA LEU A 53 -6.15 12.81 -5.01
C LEU A 53 -7.06 11.63 -4.65
N GLY A 54 -6.63 10.77 -3.74
CA GLY A 54 -7.43 9.62 -3.27
C GLY A 54 -8.67 10.04 -2.51
N TYR A 55 -8.54 11.08 -1.67
CA TYR A 55 -9.65 11.61 -0.88
C TYR A 55 -10.74 12.24 -1.74
N ILE A 56 -10.37 12.98 -2.79
CA ILE A 56 -11.33 13.54 -3.75
C ILE A 56 -12.02 12.42 -4.53
N ALA A 57 -11.27 11.44 -4.99
CA ALA A 57 -11.83 10.31 -5.75
C ALA A 57 -12.86 9.53 -4.93
N SER A 58 -12.57 9.22 -3.67
CA SER A 58 -13.49 8.53 -2.76
C SER A 58 -14.68 9.40 -2.35
N ASP A 59 -14.47 10.69 -2.13
CA ASP A 59 -15.52 11.64 -1.77
C ASP A 59 -16.56 11.81 -2.89
N ILE A 60 -16.10 11.86 -4.14
CA ILE A 60 -16.98 11.85 -5.32
C ILE A 60 -17.87 10.61 -5.28
N TYR A 61 -17.31 9.45 -5.05
CA TYR A 61 -18.06 8.20 -5.01
C TYR A 61 -19.00 8.13 -3.79
N ALA A 62 -18.57 8.62 -2.62
CA ALA A 62 -19.40 8.70 -1.42
C ALA A 62 -20.64 9.57 -1.66
N ARG A 63 -20.48 10.75 -2.26
CA ARG A 63 -21.59 11.65 -2.62
C ARG A 63 -22.54 11.02 -3.65
N TYR A 64 -21.99 10.36 -4.65
CA TYR A 64 -22.76 9.63 -5.65
C TYR A 64 -23.61 8.51 -5.02
N LYS A 65 -23.06 7.71 -4.13
CA LYS A 65 -23.79 6.65 -3.42
C LYS A 65 -24.90 7.21 -2.53
N ARG A 66 -24.67 8.34 -1.87
CA ARG A 66 -25.70 9.04 -1.10
C ARG A 66 -26.86 9.50 -1.99
N GLN A 67 -26.57 10.07 -3.16
CA GLN A 67 -27.59 10.44 -4.16
C GLN A 67 -28.30 9.23 -4.77
N GLN A 68 -27.75 8.04 -4.69
CA GLN A 68 -28.43 6.79 -5.03
C GLN A 68 -29.32 6.24 -3.89
N GLY A 69 -29.36 6.92 -2.75
CA GLY A 69 -30.20 6.53 -1.60
C GLY A 69 -29.51 5.62 -0.58
N PHE A 70 -28.21 5.37 -0.71
CA PHE A 70 -27.46 4.62 0.31
C PHE A 70 -27.25 5.46 1.57
N ASN A 71 -27.16 4.77 2.72
CA ASN A 71 -26.66 5.33 3.96
C ASN A 71 -25.14 5.22 3.96
N VAL A 72 -24.45 6.34 3.79
CA VAL A 72 -23.00 6.36 3.50
C VAL A 72 -22.22 6.72 4.76
N LEU A 73 -21.31 5.83 5.17
CA LEU A 73 -20.27 6.11 6.15
C LEU A 73 -18.99 6.52 5.42
N ASN A 74 -18.55 7.77 5.63
CA ASN A 74 -17.31 8.33 5.10
C ASN A 74 -16.54 9.04 6.22
N PRO A 75 -15.84 8.30 7.09
CA PRO A 75 -15.14 8.86 8.24
C PRO A 75 -13.74 9.34 7.88
N MET A 76 -13.14 10.15 8.74
CA MET A 76 -11.76 10.57 8.67
C MET A 76 -11.16 10.70 10.07
N GLY A 77 -9.85 10.50 10.19
CA GLY A 77 -9.08 10.62 11.40
C GLY A 77 -7.59 10.70 11.10
N TYR A 78 -6.76 10.36 12.09
CA TYR A 78 -5.31 10.55 11.98
C TYR A 78 -4.54 9.38 12.57
N ASP A 79 -3.56 8.89 11.79
CA ASP A 79 -2.51 8.02 12.30
C ASP A 79 -1.44 8.91 12.97
N ALA A 80 -1.47 8.96 14.29
CA ALA A 80 -0.82 10.05 15.02
C ALA A 80 0.38 9.62 15.89
N TYR A 81 0.71 8.33 15.91
CA TYR A 81 1.92 7.81 16.51
C TYR A 81 3.04 7.62 15.49
N GLY A 82 4.29 7.68 15.93
CA GLY A 82 5.43 7.31 15.12
C GLY A 82 6.61 8.26 15.18
N LEU A 83 7.62 7.92 14.40
CA LEU A 83 8.96 8.52 14.44
C LEU A 83 9.02 10.04 14.14
N PRO A 84 8.22 10.62 13.22
CA PRO A 84 8.39 12.04 12.90
C PRO A 84 8.15 13.02 14.06
N ALA A 85 7.10 12.77 14.84
CA ALA A 85 6.79 13.59 16.00
C ALA A 85 7.83 13.42 17.11
N GLU A 86 8.32 12.20 17.29
CA GLU A 86 9.38 11.90 18.26
C GLU A 86 10.72 12.54 17.87
N GLN A 87 11.13 12.48 16.60
CA GLN A 87 12.34 13.15 16.14
C GLN A 87 12.29 14.67 16.34
N TYR A 88 11.13 15.27 16.08
CA TYR A 88 10.94 16.69 16.38
C TYR A 88 11.04 16.98 17.89
N ALA A 89 10.45 16.11 18.71
CA ALA A 89 10.57 16.21 20.17
C ALA A 89 12.01 16.07 20.66
N ILE A 90 12.80 15.16 20.09
CA ILE A 90 14.24 15.01 20.38
C ILE A 90 15.01 16.29 20.08
N GLN A 91 14.71 16.94 18.94
CA GLN A 91 15.40 18.16 18.50
C GLN A 91 15.04 19.39 19.33
N THR A 92 13.78 19.50 19.75
CA THR A 92 13.22 20.71 20.36
C THR A 92 13.00 20.61 21.87
N GLY A 93 12.98 19.42 22.43
CA GLY A 93 12.56 19.14 23.80
C GLY A 93 11.05 19.28 24.04
N GLN A 94 10.26 19.56 23.01
CA GLN A 94 8.81 19.70 23.11
C GLN A 94 8.14 18.32 23.17
N HIS A 95 7.10 18.16 24.01
CA HIS A 95 6.34 16.91 24.09
C HIS A 95 5.70 16.56 22.73
N PRO A 96 5.83 15.31 22.23
CA PRO A 96 5.31 14.92 20.90
C PRO A 96 3.81 15.16 20.72
N ALA A 97 3.01 15.05 21.78
CA ALA A 97 1.57 15.29 21.75
C ALA A 97 1.22 16.72 21.30
N LEU A 98 1.99 17.74 21.74
CA LEU A 98 1.74 19.14 21.37
C LEU A 98 1.97 19.39 19.88
N THR A 99 3.06 18.84 19.35
CA THR A 99 3.36 18.91 17.92
C THR A 99 2.27 18.17 17.11
N THR A 100 1.90 16.99 17.56
CA THR A 100 0.86 16.18 16.91
C THR A 100 -0.48 16.90 16.88
N GLU A 101 -0.91 17.52 18.00
CA GLU A 101 -2.15 18.30 18.07
C GLU A 101 -2.14 19.50 17.12
N THR A 102 -1.05 20.23 17.07
CA THR A 102 -0.89 21.36 16.14
C THR A 102 -0.99 20.91 14.68
N ASN A 103 -0.34 19.80 14.35
CA ASN A 103 -0.36 19.24 13.01
C ASN A 103 -1.76 18.72 12.62
N ILE A 104 -2.46 18.06 13.54
CA ILE A 104 -3.85 17.60 13.34
C ILE A 104 -4.76 18.79 13.05
N ALA A 105 -4.65 19.87 13.83
CA ALA A 105 -5.45 21.08 13.62
C ALA A 105 -5.20 21.70 12.23
N HIS A 106 -3.95 21.72 11.78
CA HIS A 106 -3.61 22.21 10.45
C HIS A 106 -4.16 21.31 9.32
N TYR A 107 -4.00 19.99 9.45
CA TYR A 107 -4.58 19.03 8.50
C TYR A 107 -6.10 19.15 8.42
N ARG A 108 -6.75 19.28 9.59
CA ARG A 108 -8.19 19.45 9.67
C ARG A 108 -8.66 20.70 8.91
N GLU A 109 -7.96 21.82 9.09
CA GLU A 109 -8.27 23.07 8.39
C GLU A 109 -8.14 22.90 6.87
N GLN A 110 -7.08 22.25 6.39
CA GLN A 110 -6.87 21.99 4.96
C GLN A 110 -7.96 21.07 4.39
N LEU A 111 -8.30 19.98 5.08
CA LEU A 111 -9.36 19.05 4.66
C LEU A 111 -10.73 19.73 4.63
N ASP A 112 -11.05 20.55 5.62
CA ASP A 112 -12.30 21.32 5.66
C ASP A 112 -12.40 22.30 4.48
N LYS A 113 -11.30 22.97 4.11
CA LYS A 113 -11.25 23.88 2.95
C LYS A 113 -11.50 23.18 1.60
N ILE A 114 -11.08 21.93 1.46
CA ILE A 114 -11.31 21.15 0.23
C ILE A 114 -12.78 20.71 0.12
N GLY A 115 -13.51 20.68 1.22
CA GLY A 115 -14.97 20.46 1.24
C GLY A 115 -15.37 19.00 1.12
N PHE A 116 -14.69 18.10 1.83
CA PHE A 116 -15.03 16.68 1.89
C PHE A 116 -16.33 16.39 2.66
N SER A 117 -17.01 15.31 2.30
CA SER A 117 -18.21 14.81 3.00
C SER A 117 -17.88 13.88 4.18
N PHE A 118 -16.83 14.21 4.93
CA PHE A 118 -16.43 13.39 6.07
C PHE A 118 -17.37 13.56 7.27
N ASP A 119 -17.73 12.44 7.89
CA ASP A 119 -18.40 12.43 9.18
C ASP A 119 -17.38 12.61 10.32
N TRP A 120 -17.10 13.85 10.66
CA TRP A 120 -16.16 14.19 11.73
C TRP A 120 -16.63 13.81 13.14
N SER A 121 -17.90 13.47 13.33
CA SER A 121 -18.37 12.94 14.61
C SER A 121 -17.77 11.57 14.93
N ARG A 122 -17.17 10.93 13.91
CA ARG A 122 -16.51 9.62 14.03
C ARG A 122 -14.99 9.72 13.92
N GLU A 123 -14.41 10.91 14.08
CA GLU A 123 -12.96 11.11 14.08
C GLU A 123 -12.28 10.21 15.11
N VAL A 124 -11.19 9.54 14.71
CA VAL A 124 -10.29 8.80 15.59
C VAL A 124 -8.86 9.29 15.42
N ARG A 125 -8.10 9.19 16.50
CA ARG A 125 -6.67 9.51 16.55
C ARG A 125 -5.95 8.35 17.23
N THR A 126 -5.00 7.73 16.60
CA THR A 126 -4.33 6.54 17.16
C THR A 126 -3.58 6.84 18.44
N CYS A 127 -3.22 8.10 18.71
CA CYS A 127 -2.56 8.53 19.95
C CYS A 127 -3.51 8.84 21.13
N ASP A 128 -4.82 8.80 20.92
CA ASP A 128 -5.77 9.01 21.99
C ASP A 128 -5.94 7.72 22.85
N SER A 129 -5.93 7.87 24.17
CA SER A 129 -6.04 6.72 25.08
C SER A 129 -7.36 5.95 24.91
N ALA A 130 -8.45 6.64 24.58
CA ALA A 130 -9.73 6.00 24.25
C ALA A 130 -9.67 5.15 22.96
N TYR A 131 -8.71 5.43 22.08
CA TYR A 131 -8.48 4.66 20.86
C TYR A 131 -7.53 3.49 21.13
N TYR A 132 -6.31 3.75 21.61
CA TYR A 132 -5.31 2.69 21.79
C TYR A 132 -5.63 1.73 22.94
N HIS A 133 -6.59 2.05 23.81
CA HIS A 133 -7.24 1.09 24.71
C HIS A 133 -7.56 -0.22 23.97
N TRP A 134 -8.16 -0.10 22.79
CA TRP A 134 -8.58 -1.26 22.00
C TRP A 134 -7.44 -1.94 21.26
N THR A 135 -6.37 -1.23 20.94
CA THR A 135 -5.12 -1.81 20.44
C THR A 135 -4.46 -2.67 21.54
N GLN A 136 -4.39 -2.16 22.74
CA GLN A 136 -3.88 -2.88 23.91
C GLN A 136 -4.74 -4.12 24.22
N TRP A 137 -6.05 -3.96 24.23
CA TRP A 137 -6.99 -5.05 24.41
C TRP A 137 -6.79 -6.16 23.35
N ALA A 138 -6.67 -5.82 22.08
CA ALA A 138 -6.45 -6.80 21.01
C ALA A 138 -5.12 -7.55 21.20
N PHE A 139 -4.07 -6.84 21.63
CA PHE A 139 -2.79 -7.46 21.94
C PHE A 139 -2.92 -8.48 23.08
N GLU A 140 -3.63 -8.15 24.16
CA GLU A 140 -3.89 -9.09 25.25
C GLU A 140 -4.66 -10.34 24.79
N LYS A 141 -5.64 -10.15 23.91
CA LYS A 141 -6.39 -11.28 23.32
C LYS A 141 -5.50 -12.17 22.45
N MET A 142 -4.60 -11.58 21.65
CA MET A 142 -3.59 -12.32 20.89
C MET A 142 -2.60 -13.06 21.79
N PHE A 143 -2.18 -12.44 22.89
CA PHE A 143 -1.34 -13.10 23.90
C PHE A 143 -2.05 -14.29 24.56
N SER A 144 -3.35 -14.19 24.79
CA SER A 144 -4.19 -15.21 25.42
C SER A 144 -4.75 -16.24 24.43
N SER A 145 -4.22 -16.29 23.20
CA SER A 145 -4.70 -17.17 22.14
C SER A 145 -3.57 -17.96 21.50
N TYR A 146 -3.91 -19.11 20.93
CA TYR A 146 -3.07 -19.91 20.07
C TYR A 146 -3.79 -20.18 18.73
N PHE A 147 -3.08 -20.62 17.71
CA PHE A 147 -3.66 -20.93 16.41
C PHE A 147 -3.73 -22.44 16.17
N ASP A 148 -4.95 -22.95 15.98
CA ASP A 148 -5.23 -24.35 15.67
C ASP A 148 -5.17 -24.58 14.15
N ASN A 149 -4.25 -25.43 13.71
CA ASN A 149 -4.01 -25.70 12.29
C ASN A 149 -5.10 -26.55 11.65
N ASP A 150 -5.79 -27.38 12.44
CA ASP A 150 -6.87 -28.22 11.92
C ASP A 150 -8.16 -27.41 11.72
N GLN A 151 -8.47 -26.53 12.64
CA GLN A 151 -9.61 -25.62 12.56
C GLN A 151 -9.32 -24.34 11.77
N GLN A 152 -8.04 -24.05 11.49
CA GLN A 152 -7.57 -22.85 10.82
C GLN A 152 -8.07 -21.55 11.47
N LYS A 153 -8.01 -21.48 12.80
CA LYS A 153 -8.42 -20.29 13.56
C LYS A 153 -7.71 -20.13 14.90
N ALA A 154 -7.75 -18.91 15.43
CA ALA A 154 -7.34 -18.63 16.79
C ALA A 154 -8.34 -19.18 17.80
N LEU A 155 -7.81 -19.76 18.89
CA LEU A 155 -8.57 -20.29 20.01
C LEU A 155 -7.97 -19.81 21.34
N PRO A 156 -8.76 -19.73 22.43
CA PRO A 156 -8.26 -19.38 23.75
C PRO A 156 -7.18 -20.33 24.25
N ILE A 157 -6.09 -19.79 24.82
CA ILE A 157 -4.93 -20.55 25.29
C ILE A 157 -5.29 -21.60 26.36
N ASP A 158 -6.36 -21.38 27.11
CA ASP A 158 -6.85 -22.33 28.15
C ASP A 158 -7.26 -23.67 27.55
N LEU A 159 -7.69 -23.71 26.30
CA LEU A 159 -7.99 -24.96 25.59
C LEU A 159 -6.72 -25.77 25.34
N LEU A 160 -5.63 -25.07 25.01
CA LEU A 160 -4.31 -25.69 24.84
C LEU A 160 -3.75 -26.22 26.16
N VAL A 161 -3.93 -25.46 27.26
CA VAL A 161 -3.55 -25.92 28.62
C VAL A 161 -4.29 -27.21 28.99
N LYS A 162 -5.61 -27.29 28.75
CA LYS A 162 -6.39 -28.52 28.96
C LYS A 162 -5.89 -29.68 28.12
N HIS A 163 -5.49 -29.45 26.89
CA HIS A 163 -4.90 -30.49 26.05
C HIS A 163 -3.57 -30.99 26.66
N PHE A 164 -2.70 -30.10 27.12
CA PHE A 164 -1.44 -30.47 27.77
C PHE A 164 -1.64 -31.25 29.05
N GLU A 165 -2.64 -30.91 29.84
CA GLU A 165 -3.01 -31.64 31.05
C GLU A 165 -3.47 -33.06 30.76
N ALA A 166 -4.12 -33.28 29.63
CA ALA A 166 -4.67 -34.59 29.27
C ALA A 166 -3.65 -35.47 28.50
N GLN A 167 -2.91 -34.88 27.57
CA GLN A 167 -2.15 -35.62 26.55
C GLN A 167 -0.70 -35.12 26.32
N GLY A 168 -0.29 -34.01 27.00
CA GLY A 168 0.98 -33.36 26.64
C GLY A 168 0.89 -32.78 25.21
N THR A 169 1.94 -33.00 24.42
CA THR A 169 1.98 -32.57 23.00
C THR A 169 1.47 -33.63 22.02
N ALA A 170 0.99 -34.78 22.49
CA ALA A 170 0.50 -35.86 21.61
C ALA A 170 -0.71 -35.43 20.82
N GLY A 171 -0.70 -35.64 19.50
CA GLY A 171 -1.80 -35.28 18.60
C GLY A 171 -2.03 -33.78 18.42
N LEU A 172 -1.07 -32.94 18.77
CA LEU A 172 -1.18 -31.48 18.68
C LEU A 172 -0.80 -30.99 17.28
N HIS A 173 -1.74 -30.29 16.61
CA HIS A 173 -1.52 -29.65 15.30
C HIS A 173 -1.79 -28.16 15.41
N VAL A 174 -0.81 -27.40 15.89
CA VAL A 174 -0.93 -25.97 16.17
C VAL A 174 0.25 -25.18 15.60
N ALA A 175 0.08 -23.90 15.42
CA ALA A 175 1.19 -23.00 15.09
C ALA A 175 2.10 -22.84 16.32
N GLN A 176 3.40 -22.95 16.11
CA GLN A 176 4.41 -22.92 17.16
C GLN A 176 5.75 -22.40 16.62
N SER A 177 6.57 -21.86 17.52
CA SER A 177 7.92 -21.37 17.16
C SER A 177 8.91 -22.53 16.99
N GLU A 178 8.82 -23.52 17.90
CA GLU A 178 9.66 -24.73 17.93
C GLU A 178 8.79 -25.95 18.18
N GLU A 179 9.19 -27.10 17.63
CA GLU A 179 8.53 -28.38 17.90
C GLU A 179 8.97 -28.88 19.28
N LEU A 180 8.06 -28.77 20.24
CA LEU A 180 8.26 -29.30 21.59
C LEU A 180 7.61 -30.68 21.74
N SER A 181 8.22 -31.53 22.60
CA SER A 181 7.67 -32.84 22.93
C SER A 181 7.72 -33.06 24.43
N PHE A 182 6.55 -33.21 25.08
CA PHE A 182 6.41 -33.53 26.50
C PHE A 182 5.09 -34.26 26.76
N THR A 183 5.07 -35.03 27.84
CA THR A 183 3.92 -35.77 28.28
C THR A 183 3.03 -34.94 29.22
N ALA A 184 1.79 -35.40 29.44
CA ALA A 184 0.90 -34.80 30.45
C ALA A 184 1.49 -34.79 31.86
N ALA A 185 2.26 -35.83 32.21
CA ALA A 185 2.93 -35.90 33.50
C ALA A 185 4.04 -34.85 33.66
N GLU A 186 4.84 -34.65 32.61
CA GLU A 186 5.87 -33.59 32.59
C GLU A 186 5.25 -32.20 32.66
N TRP A 187 4.18 -31.93 31.91
CA TRP A 187 3.44 -30.67 31.99
C TRP A 187 2.95 -30.39 33.42
N LYS A 188 2.39 -31.40 34.10
CA LYS A 188 1.89 -31.25 35.48
C LYS A 188 3.01 -30.99 36.47
N ALA A 189 4.21 -31.51 36.20
CA ALA A 189 5.40 -31.28 37.02
C ALA A 189 6.04 -29.90 36.80
N TYR A 190 5.72 -29.20 35.70
CA TYR A 190 6.28 -27.86 35.43
C TYR A 190 5.83 -26.86 36.51
N ASP A 191 6.78 -26.04 36.96
CA ASP A 191 6.47 -24.85 37.73
C ASP A 191 5.84 -23.75 36.84
N GLU A 192 5.37 -22.68 37.47
CA GLU A 192 4.69 -21.58 36.75
C GLU A 192 5.60 -20.96 35.68
N ALA A 193 6.90 -20.76 35.96
CA ALA A 193 7.83 -20.19 35.03
C ALA A 193 8.05 -21.11 33.80
N GLN A 194 8.16 -22.40 34.00
CA GLN A 194 8.28 -23.38 32.94
C GLN A 194 7.01 -23.43 32.08
N ARG A 195 5.82 -23.38 32.71
CA ARG A 195 4.55 -23.33 31.96
C ARG A 195 4.45 -22.08 31.11
N GLN A 196 4.78 -20.92 31.65
CA GLN A 196 4.71 -19.65 30.89
C GLN A 196 5.70 -19.62 29.71
N ARG A 197 6.92 -20.14 29.89
CA ARG A 197 7.89 -20.28 28.77
C ARG A 197 7.38 -21.24 27.70
N THR A 198 6.79 -22.36 28.10
CA THR A 198 6.23 -23.33 27.15
C THR A 198 5.05 -22.73 26.39
N LEU A 199 4.13 -22.04 27.06
CA LEU A 199 2.99 -21.39 26.43
C LEU A 199 3.43 -20.30 25.45
N MET A 200 4.52 -19.59 25.73
CA MET A 200 5.07 -18.56 24.83
C MET A 200 5.37 -19.11 23.44
N ASN A 201 5.73 -20.39 23.33
CA ASN A 201 5.96 -21.07 22.07
C ASN A 201 4.74 -21.15 21.14
N TYR A 202 3.52 -20.99 21.69
CA TYR A 202 2.26 -21.20 20.98
C TYR A 202 1.41 -19.93 20.84
N ARG A 203 1.67 -18.90 21.64
CA ARG A 203 0.88 -17.67 21.64
C ARG A 203 0.91 -16.97 20.29
N ILE A 204 -0.18 -16.29 19.92
CA ILE A 204 -0.25 -15.45 18.70
C ILE A 204 0.58 -14.18 18.88
N ALA A 205 0.47 -13.50 20.02
CA ALA A 205 1.44 -12.47 20.42
C ALA A 205 2.45 -13.10 21.37
N TYR A 206 3.72 -13.08 21.03
CA TYR A 206 4.77 -13.74 21.82
C TYR A 206 6.06 -12.93 21.88
N LEU A 207 6.82 -13.14 22.92
CA LEU A 207 8.14 -12.56 23.12
C LEU A 207 9.21 -13.57 22.66
N GLY A 208 10.00 -13.21 21.66
CA GLY A 208 11.00 -14.09 21.08
C GLY A 208 12.26 -13.35 20.64
N GLU A 209 13.36 -14.10 20.50
CA GLU A 209 14.58 -13.57 19.90
C GLU A 209 14.50 -13.67 18.38
N THR A 210 14.70 -12.57 17.69
CA THR A 210 14.66 -12.52 16.23
C THR A 210 15.69 -11.55 15.66
N MET A 211 16.04 -11.77 14.40
CA MET A 211 16.85 -10.83 13.63
C MET A 211 16.00 -9.61 13.26
N VAL A 212 16.50 -8.42 13.54
CA VAL A 212 15.79 -7.16 13.33
C VAL A 212 16.64 -6.18 12.55
N ASN A 213 15.98 -5.26 11.85
CA ASN A 213 16.60 -4.11 11.22
C ASN A 213 16.87 -3.03 12.29
N TRP A 214 18.04 -3.03 12.87
CA TRP A 214 18.43 -2.06 13.88
C TRP A 214 19.10 -0.85 13.26
N CYS A 215 18.61 0.34 13.59
CA CYS A 215 19.22 1.60 13.18
C CYS A 215 19.87 2.24 14.42
N PRO A 216 21.21 2.22 14.55
CA PRO A 216 21.89 2.78 15.72
C PRO A 216 21.65 4.29 15.90
N GLU A 217 21.64 5.05 14.82
CA GLU A 217 21.43 6.50 14.83
C GLU A 217 20.02 6.90 15.28
N LEU A 218 19.03 6.11 14.96
CA LEU A 218 17.64 6.31 15.40
C LEU A 218 17.35 5.62 16.74
N GLY A 219 18.24 4.73 17.20
CA GLY A 219 18.10 3.99 18.47
C GLY A 219 16.87 3.05 18.48
N THR A 220 16.43 2.55 17.33
CA THR A 220 15.21 1.75 17.22
C THR A 220 15.27 0.70 16.12
N VAL A 221 14.40 -0.31 16.23
CA VAL A 221 14.12 -1.28 15.19
C VAL A 221 13.22 -0.64 14.13
N LEU A 222 13.49 -0.95 12.87
CA LEU A 222 12.72 -0.51 11.72
C LEU A 222 12.01 -1.70 11.08
N ALA A 223 10.79 -1.47 10.58
CA ALA A 223 10.10 -2.42 9.74
C ALA A 223 10.79 -2.54 8.36
N ASN A 224 10.52 -3.60 7.61
CA ASN A 224 11.15 -3.81 6.31
C ASN A 224 10.83 -2.70 5.29
N ASP A 225 9.64 -2.14 5.36
CA ASP A 225 9.18 -1.01 4.55
C ASP A 225 9.79 0.34 4.96
N GLU A 226 10.35 0.44 6.17
CA GLU A 226 11.11 1.61 6.66
C GLU A 226 12.60 1.58 6.25
N VAL A 227 13.04 0.53 5.55
CA VAL A 227 14.45 0.36 5.10
C VAL A 227 14.52 0.34 3.59
N VAL A 228 15.27 1.27 3.01
CA VAL A 228 15.48 1.40 1.56
C VAL A 228 16.98 1.36 1.27
N ASN A 229 17.42 0.42 0.44
CA ASN A 229 18.84 0.27 0.06
C ASN A 229 19.81 0.19 1.27
N GLY A 230 19.39 -0.49 2.35
CA GLY A 230 20.24 -0.70 3.53
C GLY A 230 20.34 0.51 4.47
N VAL A 231 19.54 1.56 4.22
CA VAL A 231 19.44 2.75 5.08
C VAL A 231 18.00 3.00 5.49
N SER A 232 17.80 3.72 6.58
CA SER A 232 16.47 4.15 7.00
C SER A 232 15.85 5.08 5.95
N GLU A 233 14.58 4.88 5.61
CA GLU A 233 13.84 5.78 4.71
C GLU A 233 13.93 7.24 5.20
N ARG A 234 13.90 7.43 6.51
CA ARG A 234 14.06 8.73 7.15
C ARG A 234 15.48 8.92 7.66
N GLY A 235 16.12 9.98 7.21
CA GLY A 235 17.47 10.37 7.62
C GLY A 235 18.58 9.66 6.85
N GLY A 236 18.29 8.58 6.11
CA GLY A 236 19.31 7.86 5.33
C GLY A 236 20.40 7.20 6.17
N TYR A 237 20.10 6.82 7.41
CA TYR A 237 21.07 6.24 8.33
C TYR A 237 21.29 4.75 8.07
N PRO A 238 22.52 4.23 8.22
CA PRO A 238 22.81 2.83 8.06
C PRO A 238 21.98 1.94 9.00
N VAL A 239 21.46 0.84 8.45
CA VAL A 239 20.68 -0.17 9.19
C VAL A 239 21.49 -1.47 9.20
N ILE A 240 21.55 -2.11 10.36
CA ILE A 240 22.26 -3.38 10.56
C ILE A 240 21.31 -4.46 11.02
N GLN A 241 21.63 -5.71 10.69
CA GLN A 241 20.94 -6.88 11.24
C GLN A 241 21.45 -7.18 12.64
N LYS A 242 20.54 -7.26 13.62
CA LYS A 242 20.86 -7.54 15.02
C LYS A 242 19.87 -8.54 15.61
N LYS A 243 20.35 -9.52 16.37
CA LYS A 243 19.50 -10.43 17.13
C LYS A 243 19.05 -9.74 18.43
N MET A 244 17.75 -9.58 18.60
CA MET A 244 17.15 -8.91 19.78
C MET A 244 15.90 -9.63 20.23
N GLN A 245 15.61 -9.54 21.52
CA GLN A 245 14.33 -9.96 22.08
C GLN A 245 13.26 -8.94 21.69
N GLN A 246 12.19 -9.40 21.06
CA GLN A 246 11.12 -8.56 20.50
C GLN A 246 9.75 -9.21 20.74
N TRP A 247 8.74 -8.37 20.93
CA TRP A 247 7.37 -8.83 20.74
C TRP A 247 7.16 -9.13 19.26
N CYS A 248 6.49 -10.22 18.98
CA CYS A 248 6.15 -10.66 17.64
C CYS A 248 4.67 -11.03 17.57
N LEU A 249 4.05 -10.83 16.40
CA LEU A 249 2.73 -11.37 16.09
C LEU A 249 2.88 -12.52 15.10
N ARG A 250 2.24 -13.64 15.36
CA ARG A 250 2.31 -14.87 14.55
C ARG A 250 1.45 -14.78 13.29
N THR A 251 1.78 -13.80 12.43
CA THR A 251 1.13 -13.57 11.14
C THR A 251 1.27 -14.76 10.21
N SER A 252 2.38 -15.49 10.31
CA SER A 252 2.64 -16.70 9.52
C SER A 252 1.60 -17.80 9.73
N ALA A 253 0.98 -17.89 10.91
CA ALA A 253 -0.10 -18.84 11.19
C ALA A 253 -1.33 -18.63 10.30
N TYR A 254 -1.57 -17.39 9.89
CA TYR A 254 -2.69 -17.00 9.02
C TYR A 254 -2.35 -17.03 7.53
N ALA A 255 -1.13 -17.42 7.15
CA ALA A 255 -0.65 -17.33 5.77
C ALA A 255 -1.59 -17.99 4.74
N GLN A 256 -2.10 -19.20 5.04
CA GLN A 256 -3.03 -19.91 4.15
C GLN A 256 -4.36 -19.15 4.00
N ARG A 257 -4.94 -18.69 5.11
CA ARG A 257 -6.18 -17.91 5.09
C ARG A 257 -6.02 -16.55 4.41
N LEU A 258 -4.84 -15.93 4.54
CA LEU A 258 -4.52 -14.69 3.81
C LEU A 258 -4.47 -14.93 2.29
N LEU A 259 -3.98 -16.09 1.83
CA LEU A 259 -4.03 -16.46 0.41
C LEU A 259 -5.46 -16.71 -0.09
N GLU A 260 -6.21 -17.53 0.63
CA GLU A 260 -7.59 -17.90 0.26
C GLU A 260 -8.52 -16.68 0.26
N GLY A 261 -8.32 -15.75 1.17
CA GLY A 261 -9.10 -14.53 1.24
C GLY A 261 -8.94 -13.60 0.03
N LEU A 262 -7.82 -13.68 -0.70
CA LEU A 262 -7.62 -12.88 -1.93
C LEU A 262 -8.63 -13.24 -3.04
N ASP A 263 -9.15 -14.44 -3.04
CA ASP A 263 -10.14 -14.87 -4.02
C ASP A 263 -11.57 -14.34 -3.70
N LYS A 264 -11.77 -13.83 -2.48
CA LYS A 264 -13.05 -13.31 -1.99
C LYS A 264 -13.20 -11.80 -2.15
N VAL A 265 -12.13 -11.07 -2.50
CA VAL A 265 -12.12 -9.61 -2.56
C VAL A 265 -12.00 -9.09 -4.01
N ASN A 266 -12.59 -7.92 -4.24
CA ASN A 266 -12.55 -7.24 -5.55
C ASN A 266 -11.36 -6.26 -5.62
N TRP A 267 -10.16 -6.83 -5.66
CA TRP A 267 -8.91 -6.09 -5.78
C TRP A 267 -8.26 -6.34 -7.15
N THR A 268 -7.37 -5.47 -7.59
CA THR A 268 -6.64 -5.65 -8.84
C THR A 268 -5.74 -6.88 -8.78
N ASP A 269 -5.56 -7.54 -9.92
CA ASP A 269 -4.67 -8.71 -10.01
C ASP A 269 -3.24 -8.37 -9.59
N ALA A 270 -2.76 -7.16 -9.90
CA ALA A 270 -1.42 -6.71 -9.50
C ALA A 270 -1.23 -6.71 -7.98
N ILE A 271 -2.18 -6.22 -7.22
CA ILE A 271 -2.13 -6.23 -5.75
C ILE A 271 -2.25 -7.65 -5.21
N LYS A 272 -3.17 -8.46 -5.75
CA LYS A 272 -3.32 -9.87 -5.35
C LYS A 272 -2.03 -10.66 -5.57
N GLU A 273 -1.39 -10.51 -6.73
CA GLU A 273 -0.11 -11.16 -7.04
C GLU A 273 1.02 -10.64 -6.15
N THR A 274 1.08 -9.35 -5.85
CA THR A 274 2.05 -8.80 -4.90
C THR A 274 1.91 -9.46 -3.53
N GLN A 275 0.69 -9.61 -3.03
CA GLN A 275 0.45 -10.30 -1.75
C GLN A 275 0.74 -11.81 -1.83
N ARG A 276 0.33 -12.50 -2.90
CA ARG A 276 0.64 -13.93 -3.10
C ARG A 276 2.15 -14.16 -3.08
N ASN A 277 2.91 -13.32 -3.78
CA ASN A 277 4.36 -13.39 -3.82
C ASN A 277 5.00 -13.08 -2.47
N TRP A 278 4.45 -12.13 -1.72
CA TRP A 278 4.93 -11.79 -0.38
C TRP A 278 4.68 -12.90 0.62
N ILE A 279 3.49 -13.50 0.61
CA ILE A 279 3.15 -14.65 1.44
C ILE A 279 3.97 -15.87 1.01
N GLY A 280 4.17 -16.06 -0.29
CA GLY A 280 5.14 -16.98 -0.86
C GLY A 280 4.94 -18.43 -0.43
N ARG A 281 3.73 -18.99 -0.67
CA ARG A 281 3.44 -20.39 -0.41
C ARG A 281 4.30 -21.30 -1.29
N SER A 282 4.99 -22.22 -0.69
CA SER A 282 5.73 -23.27 -1.40
C SER A 282 5.48 -24.61 -0.74
N GLU A 283 5.24 -25.62 -1.55
CA GLU A 283 5.11 -27.00 -1.11
C GLU A 283 6.36 -27.78 -1.52
N GLY A 284 7.02 -28.37 -0.56
CA GLY A 284 8.24 -29.11 -0.77
C GLY A 284 8.39 -30.29 0.18
N THR A 285 9.60 -30.81 0.26
CA THR A 285 9.94 -31.96 1.07
C THR A 285 11.10 -31.61 2.02
N GLU A 286 10.91 -31.89 3.29
CA GLU A 286 12.01 -31.92 4.27
C GLU A 286 12.69 -33.28 4.21
N ILE A 287 14.03 -33.30 4.10
CA ILE A 287 14.84 -34.52 4.09
C ILE A 287 16.01 -34.31 5.03
N ALA A 288 16.32 -35.37 5.81
CA ALA A 288 17.45 -35.38 6.71
C ALA A 288 18.72 -35.95 6.03
N PHE A 289 19.80 -35.19 6.14
CA PHE A 289 21.15 -35.58 5.71
C PHE A 289 22.02 -35.82 6.94
N LYS A 290 22.64 -37.00 7.07
CA LYS A 290 23.58 -37.29 8.18
C LYS A 290 24.90 -36.53 7.99
N VAL A 291 25.41 -35.99 9.06
CA VAL A 291 26.79 -35.45 9.06
C VAL A 291 27.78 -36.62 9.05
N ALA A 292 28.74 -36.58 8.15
CA ALA A 292 29.70 -37.66 8.00
C ALA A 292 30.57 -37.84 9.27
N GLY A 293 30.50 -39.05 9.85
CA GLY A 293 31.24 -39.38 11.06
C GLY A 293 30.61 -38.96 12.39
N GLU A 294 29.36 -38.43 12.34
CA GLU A 294 28.59 -37.98 13.52
C GLU A 294 27.17 -38.58 13.51
N ALA A 295 26.55 -38.61 14.65
CA ALA A 295 25.12 -39.00 14.77
C ALA A 295 24.14 -37.88 14.41
N ARG A 296 24.66 -36.69 14.15
CA ARG A 296 23.86 -35.48 13.83
C ARG A 296 23.28 -35.55 12.44
N GLU A 297 22.07 -34.97 12.29
CA GLU A 297 21.39 -34.80 11.02
C GLU A 297 21.17 -33.34 10.73
N ILE A 298 21.17 -32.97 9.45
CA ILE A 298 20.84 -31.65 8.92
C ILE A 298 19.56 -31.81 8.08
N THR A 299 18.49 -31.21 8.48
CA THR A 299 17.24 -31.19 7.69
C THR A 299 17.29 -30.08 6.67
N ILE A 300 17.08 -30.41 5.40
CA ILE A 300 16.89 -29.44 4.31
C ILE A 300 15.44 -29.41 3.86
N PHE A 301 15.02 -28.30 3.27
CA PHE A 301 13.76 -28.17 2.56
C PHE A 301 14.02 -27.92 1.09
N THR A 302 13.33 -28.66 0.22
CA THR A 302 13.43 -28.49 -1.23
C THR A 302 12.08 -28.61 -1.93
N THR A 303 11.83 -27.76 -2.92
CA THR A 303 10.69 -27.88 -3.84
C THR A 303 11.03 -28.78 -5.05
N ARG A 304 12.30 -29.14 -5.20
CA ARG A 304 12.86 -29.93 -6.30
C ARG A 304 13.45 -31.23 -5.76
N VAL A 305 12.64 -32.00 -5.05
CA VAL A 305 13.06 -33.30 -4.49
C VAL A 305 13.43 -34.33 -5.57
N ASP A 306 12.95 -34.17 -6.81
CA ASP A 306 13.32 -34.91 -8.00
C ASP A 306 14.82 -34.83 -8.32
N THR A 307 15.51 -33.79 -7.85
CA THR A 307 16.90 -33.53 -8.14
C THR A 307 17.88 -34.09 -7.09
N ILE A 308 17.39 -34.92 -6.17
CA ILE A 308 18.18 -35.41 -5.04
C ILE A 308 19.48 -36.14 -5.45
N PHE A 309 19.52 -36.81 -6.63
CA PHE A 309 20.68 -37.47 -7.17
C PHE A 309 21.75 -36.53 -7.76
N GLY A 310 21.43 -35.29 -7.97
CA GLY A 310 22.31 -34.24 -8.48
C GLY A 310 22.90 -33.33 -7.42
N VAL A 311 22.64 -33.61 -6.16
CA VAL A 311 23.17 -32.83 -5.04
C VAL A 311 24.66 -33.09 -4.91
N THR A 312 25.48 -32.05 -5.08
CA THR A 312 26.92 -32.14 -5.07
C THR A 312 27.57 -31.38 -3.91
N PHE A 313 26.85 -30.53 -3.25
CA PHE A 313 27.25 -29.84 -2.01
C PHE A 313 26.02 -29.38 -1.21
N MET A 314 26.26 -28.96 0.01
CA MET A 314 25.25 -28.37 0.90
C MET A 314 25.70 -26.98 1.29
N VAL A 315 24.76 -26.06 1.44
CA VAL A 315 25.05 -24.68 1.85
C VAL A 315 24.23 -24.31 3.06
N LEU A 316 24.92 -23.75 4.06
CA LEU A 316 24.30 -23.18 5.26
C LEU A 316 24.20 -21.66 5.12
N ALA A 317 23.12 -21.12 5.67
CA ALA A 317 23.03 -19.68 5.90
C ALA A 317 24.09 -19.24 6.93
N PRO A 318 24.73 -18.09 6.75
CA PRO A 318 25.76 -17.57 7.67
C PRO A 318 25.28 -17.44 9.12
N GLU A 319 23.97 -17.18 9.31
CA GLU A 319 23.33 -17.02 10.62
C GLU A 319 22.92 -18.35 11.28
N SER A 320 23.08 -19.46 10.60
CA SER A 320 22.68 -20.78 11.12
C SER A 320 23.53 -21.17 12.34
N GLU A 321 22.87 -21.64 13.39
CA GLU A 321 23.55 -22.17 14.60
C GLU A 321 24.45 -23.38 14.29
N LEU A 322 24.19 -24.06 13.18
CA LEU A 322 25.00 -25.18 12.73
C LEU A 322 26.41 -24.75 12.28
N VAL A 323 26.60 -23.50 11.89
CA VAL A 323 27.89 -22.96 11.44
C VAL A 323 28.97 -23.16 12.50
N GLY A 324 28.69 -22.75 13.75
CA GLY A 324 29.66 -22.90 14.85
C GLY A 324 30.02 -24.36 15.16
N THR A 325 29.02 -25.25 15.04
CA THR A 325 29.21 -26.68 15.40
C THR A 325 29.79 -27.54 14.26
N LEU A 326 29.61 -27.14 13.01
CA LEU A 326 30.09 -27.87 11.83
C LEU A 326 31.43 -27.35 11.28
N THR A 327 31.86 -26.16 11.73
CA THR A 327 33.16 -25.61 11.33
C THR A 327 34.28 -26.36 12.02
N LYS A 328 35.17 -26.96 11.26
CA LYS A 328 36.34 -27.66 11.81
C LYS A 328 37.39 -26.63 12.30
N PRO A 329 38.21 -26.99 13.33
CA PRO A 329 39.19 -26.06 13.90
C PRO A 329 40.13 -25.42 12.87
N GLU A 330 40.56 -26.18 11.87
CA GLU A 330 41.43 -25.69 10.79
C GLU A 330 40.75 -24.68 9.83
N LYS A 331 39.43 -24.60 9.84
CA LYS A 331 38.64 -23.65 9.02
C LYS A 331 38.07 -22.46 9.82
N GLN A 332 38.25 -22.45 11.11
CA GLN A 332 37.63 -21.43 12.00
C GLN A 332 38.01 -20.00 11.63
N ALA A 333 39.29 -19.76 11.29
CA ALA A 333 39.73 -18.40 10.95
C ALA A 333 39.12 -17.89 9.64
N GLU A 334 39.04 -18.76 8.61
CA GLU A 334 38.43 -18.41 7.32
C GLU A 334 36.93 -18.14 7.49
N VAL A 335 36.23 -18.99 8.25
CA VAL A 335 34.78 -18.86 8.53
C VAL A 335 34.51 -17.57 9.29
N THR A 336 35.28 -17.27 10.34
CA THR A 336 35.10 -16.03 11.13
C THR A 336 35.24 -14.79 10.25
N THR A 337 36.26 -14.75 9.40
CA THR A 337 36.48 -13.64 8.46
C THR A 337 35.30 -13.48 7.50
N TYR A 338 34.76 -14.58 6.99
CA TYR A 338 33.62 -14.58 6.09
C TYR A 338 32.33 -14.08 6.79
N LEU A 339 32.07 -14.54 8.01
CA LEU A 339 30.93 -14.11 8.79
C LEU A 339 30.98 -12.60 9.09
N ASP A 340 32.16 -12.06 9.39
CA ASP A 340 32.33 -10.62 9.62
C ASP A 340 32.12 -9.78 8.34
N TYR A 341 32.43 -10.35 7.18
CA TYR A 341 32.07 -9.76 5.89
C TYR A 341 30.55 -9.73 5.70
N VAL A 342 29.86 -10.85 5.91
CA VAL A 342 28.42 -10.97 5.66
C VAL A 342 27.60 -10.11 6.63
N LYS A 343 28.01 -9.97 7.89
CA LYS A 343 27.32 -9.11 8.89
C LYS A 343 27.14 -7.66 8.44
N LYS A 344 27.95 -7.18 7.51
CA LYS A 344 27.89 -5.81 6.97
C LYS A 344 26.94 -5.67 5.78
N ARG A 345 26.31 -6.75 5.34
CA ARG A 345 25.44 -6.80 4.15
C ARG A 345 23.99 -7.02 4.53
N THR A 346 23.11 -6.26 3.91
CA THR A 346 21.65 -6.42 4.09
C THR A 346 21.13 -7.64 3.31
N GLU A 347 19.97 -8.17 3.67
CA GLU A 347 19.33 -9.24 2.86
C GLU A 347 19.07 -8.77 1.42
N LEU A 348 18.73 -7.50 1.23
CA LEU A 348 18.51 -6.93 -0.11
C LEU A 348 19.81 -6.94 -0.94
N ASP A 349 20.93 -6.54 -0.35
CA ASP A 349 22.25 -6.60 -1.01
C ASP A 349 22.59 -8.03 -1.42
N ARG A 350 22.34 -8.98 -0.52
CA ARG A 350 22.60 -10.43 -0.73
C ARG A 350 21.73 -11.02 -1.83
N MET A 351 20.49 -10.52 -2.01
CA MET A 351 19.57 -10.97 -3.05
C MET A 351 19.83 -10.32 -4.41
N SER A 352 20.27 -9.07 -4.42
CA SER A 352 20.45 -8.27 -5.65
C SER A 352 21.85 -8.40 -6.26
N ASP A 353 22.87 -8.67 -5.43
CA ASP A 353 24.25 -8.78 -5.90
C ASP A 353 24.49 -10.18 -6.51
N ARG A 354 25.06 -10.18 -7.72
CA ARG A 354 25.43 -11.41 -8.42
C ARG A 354 26.82 -11.93 -8.04
N LYS A 355 27.48 -11.32 -7.05
CA LYS A 355 28.80 -11.73 -6.58
C LYS A 355 28.70 -13.07 -5.86
N VAL A 356 29.49 -14.03 -6.31
CA VAL A 356 29.57 -15.34 -5.68
C VAL A 356 30.62 -15.32 -4.56
N THR A 357 30.17 -15.61 -3.33
CA THR A 357 31.01 -15.68 -2.14
C THR A 357 30.66 -16.91 -1.30
N GLY A 358 31.60 -17.44 -0.55
CA GLY A 358 31.37 -18.56 0.36
C GLY A 358 32.67 -19.09 0.98
N VAL A 359 32.49 -19.93 2.01
CA VAL A 359 33.59 -20.56 2.71
C VAL A 359 33.24 -22.01 3.07
N PHE A 360 34.20 -22.91 2.95
CA PHE A 360 34.05 -24.32 3.29
C PHE A 360 34.22 -24.55 4.81
N THR A 361 33.29 -25.30 5.42
CA THR A 361 33.30 -25.59 6.87
C THR A 361 34.35 -26.64 7.29
N GLY A 362 34.86 -27.43 6.36
CA GLY A 362 35.67 -28.62 6.63
C GLY A 362 34.86 -29.91 6.90
N SER A 363 33.53 -29.81 7.00
CA SER A 363 32.62 -30.92 7.27
C SER A 363 31.88 -31.39 6.02
N TYR A 364 31.35 -32.60 6.06
CA TYR A 364 30.62 -33.24 4.97
C TYR A 364 29.27 -33.77 5.46
N ALA A 365 28.26 -33.71 4.62
CA ALA A 365 26.99 -34.41 4.79
C ALA A 365 26.94 -35.66 3.90
N VAL A 366 26.10 -36.62 4.25
CA VAL A 366 25.87 -37.84 3.45
C VAL A 366 24.52 -37.73 2.77
N ASN A 367 24.47 -37.78 1.44
CA ASN A 367 23.26 -37.84 0.66
C ASN A 367 22.49 -39.13 0.97
N PRO A 368 21.27 -39.14 1.48
CA PRO A 368 20.53 -40.33 1.88
C PRO A 368 20.16 -41.24 0.70
N PHE A 369 20.19 -40.76 -0.54
CA PHE A 369 19.84 -41.56 -1.74
C PHE A 369 21.06 -42.11 -2.49
N THR A 370 22.18 -41.40 -2.45
CA THR A 370 23.41 -41.82 -3.14
C THR A 370 24.46 -42.41 -2.21
N GLY A 371 24.40 -42.13 -0.91
CA GLY A 371 25.46 -42.49 0.07
C GLY A 371 26.73 -41.65 -0.07
N GLU A 372 26.79 -40.72 -1.00
CA GLU A 372 27.99 -39.90 -1.25
C GLU A 372 28.14 -38.83 -0.17
N LYS A 373 29.42 -38.57 0.18
CA LYS A 373 29.80 -37.43 1.03
C LYS A 373 29.84 -36.17 0.20
N ILE A 374 29.08 -35.16 0.59
CA ILE A 374 29.06 -33.85 -0.04
C ILE A 374 29.58 -32.78 0.93
N PRO A 375 30.40 -31.81 0.46
CA PRO A 375 30.98 -30.78 1.33
C PRO A 375 29.92 -29.79 1.79
N ILE A 376 30.06 -29.34 3.03
CA ILE A 376 29.17 -28.33 3.64
C ILE A 376 29.87 -26.97 3.57
N TRP A 377 29.22 -26.03 2.86
CA TRP A 377 29.68 -24.66 2.66
C TRP A 377 28.80 -23.68 3.43
N ILE A 378 29.29 -22.47 3.64
CA ILE A 378 28.56 -21.33 4.14
C ILE A 378 28.51 -20.28 3.03
N SER A 379 27.37 -19.74 2.68
CA SER A 379 27.27 -18.68 1.69
C SER A 379 26.09 -17.74 1.94
N GLU A 380 26.30 -16.47 1.65
CA GLU A 380 25.34 -15.39 1.83
C GLU A 380 24.10 -15.49 0.92
N TYR A 381 24.12 -16.30 -0.15
CA TYR A 381 22.91 -16.46 -0.98
C TYR A 381 21.83 -17.34 -0.35
N VAL A 382 22.16 -18.04 0.76
CA VAL A 382 21.20 -18.79 1.56
C VAL A 382 20.76 -17.93 2.76
N LEU A 383 19.46 -17.77 2.93
CA LEU A 383 18.87 -16.98 4.00
C LEU A 383 18.37 -17.88 5.14
N ALA A 384 18.70 -17.54 6.39
CA ALA A 384 18.30 -18.33 7.56
C ALA A 384 16.77 -18.37 7.76
N GLY A 385 16.06 -17.34 7.35
CA GLY A 385 14.62 -17.25 7.48
C GLY A 385 13.81 -18.01 6.43
N TYR A 386 14.45 -18.71 5.49
CA TYR A 386 13.79 -19.51 4.47
C TYR A 386 14.11 -20.99 4.64
N GLY A 387 13.05 -21.80 4.83
CA GLY A 387 13.20 -23.24 5.06
C GLY A 387 13.88 -23.56 6.40
N THR A 388 14.92 -24.36 6.36
CA THR A 388 15.70 -24.80 7.53
C THR A 388 17.01 -24.01 7.71
N GLY A 389 17.28 -23.02 6.83
CA GLY A 389 18.58 -22.35 6.78
C GLY A 389 19.72 -23.20 6.22
N ALA A 390 19.40 -24.39 5.71
CA ALA A 390 20.31 -25.29 4.99
C ALA A 390 19.66 -25.70 3.66
N VAL A 391 20.42 -25.67 2.59
CA VAL A 391 19.95 -26.09 1.27
C VAL A 391 20.83 -27.17 0.68
N MET A 392 20.23 -28.16 0.03
CA MET A 392 20.91 -29.06 -0.87
C MET A 392 21.16 -28.32 -2.20
N ALA A 393 22.38 -28.27 -2.65
CA ALA A 393 22.73 -27.56 -3.88
C ALA A 393 22.77 -28.50 -5.08
N VAL A 394 22.07 -28.11 -6.14
CA VAL A 394 21.96 -28.85 -7.40
C VAL A 394 22.37 -27.96 -8.57
N PRO A 395 23.68 -27.82 -8.82
CA PRO A 395 24.19 -26.85 -9.77
C PRO A 395 23.71 -27.04 -11.21
N ALA A 396 23.35 -28.25 -11.60
CA ALA A 396 22.83 -28.49 -12.96
C ALA A 396 21.43 -27.85 -13.18
N HIS A 397 20.65 -27.57 -12.10
CA HIS A 397 19.23 -27.20 -12.18
C HIS A 397 18.85 -26.02 -11.28
N ASP A 398 19.81 -25.23 -10.79
CA ASP A 398 19.65 -23.95 -10.11
C ASP A 398 20.80 -23.02 -10.48
N SER A 399 20.49 -21.85 -11.00
CA SER A 399 21.48 -20.89 -11.52
C SER A 399 22.43 -20.35 -10.45
N ARG A 400 21.97 -20.21 -9.20
CA ARG A 400 22.82 -19.75 -8.08
C ARG A 400 23.80 -20.84 -7.67
N ASP A 401 23.32 -22.07 -7.54
CA ASP A 401 24.14 -23.24 -7.26
C ASP A 401 25.16 -23.48 -8.38
N TYR A 402 24.75 -23.24 -9.64
CA TYR A 402 25.63 -23.34 -10.82
C TYR A 402 26.78 -22.34 -10.75
N ALA A 403 26.46 -21.06 -10.50
CA ALA A 403 27.46 -20.01 -10.37
C ALA A 403 28.43 -20.31 -9.21
N PHE A 404 27.93 -20.82 -8.09
CA PHE A 404 28.73 -21.22 -6.95
C PHE A 404 29.63 -22.41 -7.29
N ALA A 405 29.09 -23.45 -7.91
CA ALA A 405 29.88 -24.65 -8.31
C ALA A 405 30.97 -24.31 -9.31
N LYS A 406 30.71 -23.46 -10.29
CA LYS A 406 31.73 -22.96 -11.24
C LYS A 406 32.83 -22.18 -10.53
N HIS A 407 32.46 -21.27 -9.60
CA HIS A 407 33.42 -20.44 -8.88
C HIS A 407 34.35 -21.25 -7.97
N PHE A 408 33.80 -22.26 -7.27
CA PHE A 408 34.57 -23.11 -6.34
C PHE A 408 34.99 -24.46 -6.92
N ASN A 409 34.83 -24.64 -8.24
CA ASN A 409 35.17 -25.84 -8.98
C ASN A 409 34.56 -27.14 -8.38
N LEU A 410 33.26 -27.09 -8.08
CA LEU A 410 32.48 -28.21 -7.56
C LEU A 410 31.81 -29.00 -8.68
N PRO A 411 31.49 -30.29 -8.50
CA PRO A 411 30.88 -31.13 -9.54
C PRO A 411 29.47 -30.63 -9.94
N ILE A 412 29.14 -30.77 -11.23
CA ILE A 412 27.84 -30.48 -11.82
C ILE A 412 27.34 -31.75 -12.51
N VAL A 413 26.17 -32.24 -12.05
CA VAL A 413 25.58 -33.50 -12.54
C VAL A 413 24.25 -33.24 -13.21
N PRO A 414 24.14 -33.33 -14.53
CA PRO A 414 22.87 -33.12 -15.24
C PRO A 414 21.89 -34.27 -14.96
N LEU A 415 20.61 -33.90 -14.72
CA LEU A 415 19.52 -34.82 -14.36
C LEU A 415 18.38 -34.83 -15.35
N ILE A 416 18.40 -33.99 -16.37
CA ILE A 416 17.36 -33.89 -17.40
C ILE A 416 17.95 -34.21 -18.75
N GLU A 417 17.28 -35.09 -19.51
CA GLU A 417 17.73 -35.48 -20.87
C GLU A 417 17.84 -34.26 -21.80
N GLY A 418 18.97 -34.12 -22.48
CA GLY A 418 19.23 -33.02 -23.40
C GLY A 418 19.58 -31.69 -22.75
N ALA A 419 19.69 -31.61 -21.42
CA ALA A 419 20.15 -30.40 -20.75
C ALA A 419 21.65 -30.18 -20.98
N ASP A 420 22.00 -29.04 -21.61
CA ASP A 420 23.40 -28.59 -21.74
C ASP A 420 23.75 -27.75 -20.49
N VAL A 421 24.64 -28.31 -19.66
CA VAL A 421 25.07 -27.67 -18.41
C VAL A 421 26.57 -27.22 -18.48
N GLU A 422 27.15 -27.12 -19.66
CA GLU A 422 28.50 -26.63 -19.81
C GLU A 422 28.62 -25.12 -19.57
N ASN A 423 27.67 -24.37 -20.08
CA ASN A 423 27.67 -22.91 -20.04
C ASN A 423 26.69 -22.28 -19.07
N GLU A 424 25.56 -22.93 -18.80
CA GLU A 424 24.50 -22.46 -17.89
C GLU A 424 23.76 -23.62 -17.23
N SER A 425 22.99 -23.33 -16.18
CA SER A 425 22.08 -24.29 -15.54
C SER A 425 20.82 -24.48 -16.37
N PHE A 426 20.19 -25.63 -16.26
CA PHE A 426 18.86 -25.92 -16.81
C PHE A 426 17.80 -25.82 -15.70
N ASP A 427 17.28 -24.61 -15.47
CA ASP A 427 16.38 -24.33 -14.34
C ASP A 427 14.91 -24.70 -14.61
N ALA A 428 14.56 -25.05 -15.84
CA ALA A 428 13.20 -25.42 -16.20
C ALA A 428 12.74 -26.68 -15.44
N LYS A 429 11.47 -26.64 -14.98
CA LYS A 429 10.86 -27.73 -14.22
C LYS A 429 10.12 -28.70 -15.15
N GLU A 430 10.77 -29.07 -16.26
CA GLU A 430 10.20 -29.93 -17.30
C GLU A 430 11.27 -30.83 -17.90
N GLY A 431 10.86 -31.84 -18.64
CA GLY A 431 11.74 -32.81 -19.28
C GLY A 431 11.68 -34.20 -18.62
N ILE A 432 12.50 -35.10 -19.14
CA ILE A 432 12.64 -36.47 -18.68
C ILE A 432 13.87 -36.61 -17.78
N VAL A 433 13.68 -37.20 -16.62
CA VAL A 433 14.74 -37.37 -15.61
C VAL A 433 15.69 -38.50 -16.03
N MET A 434 16.98 -38.22 -15.89
CA MET A 434 18.07 -39.18 -16.11
C MET A 434 19.07 -39.12 -14.94
N ASN A 435 20.05 -40.04 -14.88
CA ASN A 435 21.07 -40.11 -13.84
C ASN A 435 20.52 -40.17 -12.42
N SER A 436 19.32 -40.70 -12.22
CA SER A 436 18.60 -40.74 -10.95
C SER A 436 18.04 -42.14 -10.64
N PRO A 437 18.85 -43.11 -10.26
CA PRO A 437 20.29 -43.02 -9.98
C PRO A 437 21.14 -43.09 -11.25
N ARG A 438 22.40 -42.60 -11.17
CA ARG A 438 23.47 -42.96 -12.08
C ARG A 438 24.14 -44.25 -11.63
N ASP A 439 24.85 -44.92 -12.53
CA ASP A 439 25.43 -46.27 -12.32
C ASP A 439 26.16 -46.44 -10.97
N GLY A 440 25.73 -47.41 -10.19
CA GLY A 440 26.32 -47.78 -8.91
C GLY A 440 26.14 -46.77 -7.75
N LYS A 441 25.29 -45.74 -7.92
CA LYS A 441 25.07 -44.68 -6.94
C LYS A 441 23.65 -44.68 -6.39
N ALA A 442 23.15 -45.78 -5.87
CA ALA A 442 21.85 -45.93 -5.26
C ALA A 442 21.95 -46.59 -3.89
N VAL A 443 21.36 -45.95 -2.87
CA VAL A 443 21.19 -46.57 -1.54
C VAL A 443 19.94 -47.48 -1.54
N PHE A 444 18.91 -47.12 -2.29
CA PHE A 444 17.66 -47.86 -2.41
C PHE A 444 17.54 -48.46 -3.80
N GLU A 445 17.60 -49.80 -3.87
CA GLU A 445 17.57 -50.56 -5.14
C GLU A 445 16.22 -50.48 -5.86
N ASP A 446 15.12 -50.26 -5.11
CA ASP A 446 13.75 -50.17 -5.61
C ASP A 446 13.35 -48.73 -6.03
N PHE A 447 14.25 -47.76 -5.88
CA PHE A 447 13.96 -46.35 -6.18
C PHE A 447 14.68 -45.85 -7.44
N THR A 448 13.91 -45.46 -8.44
CA THR A 448 14.43 -44.85 -9.67
C THR A 448 13.50 -43.74 -10.18
N LEU A 449 14.10 -42.66 -10.63
CA LEU A 449 13.43 -41.55 -11.29
C LEU A 449 13.70 -41.51 -12.80
N ASN A 450 14.64 -42.34 -13.29
CA ASN A 450 15.02 -42.41 -14.71
C ASN A 450 13.79 -42.70 -15.59
N GLY A 451 13.64 -41.93 -16.66
CA GLY A 451 12.54 -42.04 -17.60
C GLY A 451 11.20 -41.43 -17.15
N LYS A 452 11.12 -40.87 -15.94
CA LYS A 452 9.92 -40.13 -15.47
C LYS A 452 10.00 -38.68 -15.91
N THR A 453 8.86 -38.06 -16.12
CA THR A 453 8.79 -36.60 -16.23
C THR A 453 9.15 -35.97 -14.88
N VAL A 454 9.60 -34.71 -14.88
CA VAL A 454 9.91 -33.96 -13.63
C VAL A 454 8.73 -33.98 -12.67
N LYS A 455 7.52 -33.78 -13.18
CA LYS A 455 6.28 -33.79 -12.37
C LYS A 455 6.02 -35.15 -11.69
N GLU A 456 6.16 -36.22 -12.45
CA GLU A 456 6.03 -37.62 -11.94
C GLU A 456 7.13 -37.93 -10.93
N ALA A 457 8.35 -37.50 -11.19
CA ALA A 457 9.52 -37.72 -10.31
C ALA A 457 9.32 -37.00 -8.95
N ILE A 458 8.82 -35.76 -8.95
CA ILE A 458 8.48 -35.02 -7.72
C ILE A 458 7.41 -35.75 -6.91
N ALA A 459 6.32 -36.16 -7.56
CA ALA A 459 5.22 -36.85 -6.89
C ALA A 459 5.69 -38.21 -6.32
N TYR A 460 6.40 -38.98 -7.10
CA TYR A 460 6.93 -40.29 -6.69
C TYR A 460 7.93 -40.18 -5.53
N THR A 461 8.84 -39.19 -5.58
CA THR A 461 9.83 -38.99 -4.51
C THR A 461 9.17 -38.53 -3.21
N LYS A 462 8.17 -37.65 -3.27
CA LYS A 462 7.37 -37.23 -2.09
C LYS A 462 6.71 -38.43 -1.41
N GLU A 463 6.07 -39.27 -2.18
CA GLU A 463 5.44 -40.50 -1.67
C GLU A 463 6.45 -41.45 -1.06
N TYR A 464 7.58 -41.71 -1.75
CA TYR A 464 8.63 -42.61 -1.29
C TYR A 464 9.28 -42.13 0.01
N VAL A 465 9.65 -40.84 0.09
CA VAL A 465 10.25 -40.23 1.29
C VAL A 465 9.32 -40.35 2.51
N THR A 466 8.02 -40.10 2.30
CA THR A 466 7.04 -40.18 3.37
C THR A 466 6.82 -41.62 3.84
N ARG A 467 6.69 -42.56 2.91
CA ARG A 467 6.45 -43.98 3.21
C ARG A 467 7.64 -44.61 3.97
N HIS A 468 8.85 -44.22 3.64
CA HIS A 468 10.07 -44.79 4.24
C HIS A 468 10.65 -44.02 5.42
N GLY A 469 9.94 -42.96 5.86
CA GLY A 469 10.34 -42.15 7.00
C GLY A 469 11.67 -41.38 6.79
N LEU A 470 12.02 -41.09 5.51
CA LEU A 470 13.25 -40.36 5.15
C LEU A 470 13.07 -38.84 5.25
N GLY A 471 11.83 -38.41 5.42
CA GLY A 471 11.42 -37.00 5.51
C GLY A 471 9.90 -36.85 5.48
N ARG A 472 9.46 -35.65 5.26
CA ARG A 472 8.01 -35.32 5.19
C ARG A 472 7.72 -34.24 4.15
N VAL A 473 6.52 -34.28 3.57
CA VAL A 473 6.02 -33.19 2.75
C VAL A 473 5.59 -32.05 3.66
N LYS A 474 5.98 -30.83 3.33
CA LYS A 474 5.69 -29.64 4.14
C LYS A 474 5.32 -28.45 3.25
N VAL A 475 4.37 -27.68 3.70
CA VAL A 475 4.05 -26.38 3.12
C VAL A 475 4.79 -25.32 3.94
N ASN A 476 5.59 -24.53 3.27
CA ASN A 476 6.26 -23.38 3.85
C ASN A 476 5.74 -22.08 3.25
N TYR A 477 5.85 -21.01 4.03
CA TYR A 477 5.51 -19.68 3.61
C TYR A 477 6.74 -18.77 3.77
N ARG A 478 6.89 -17.81 2.86
CA ARG A 478 7.93 -16.78 2.99
C ARG A 478 7.53 -15.73 4.03
N LEU A 479 6.22 -15.51 4.20
CA LEU A 479 5.69 -14.60 5.21
C LEU A 479 6.26 -14.94 6.59
N ARG A 480 6.88 -13.96 7.23
CA ARG A 480 7.43 -14.06 8.58
C ARG A 480 6.49 -13.42 9.58
N ASP A 481 6.64 -13.79 10.86
CA ASP A 481 5.95 -13.14 11.95
C ASP A 481 6.33 -11.66 12.01
N ALA A 482 5.36 -10.82 12.33
CA ALA A 482 5.57 -9.39 12.41
C ALA A 482 6.35 -9.02 13.67
N ILE A 483 7.45 -8.29 13.54
CA ILE A 483 8.17 -7.68 14.66
C ILE A 483 7.34 -6.54 15.19
N PHE A 484 6.92 -6.64 16.45
CA PHE A 484 5.90 -5.79 17.04
C PHE A 484 6.40 -4.88 18.15
N SER A 485 7.69 -4.79 18.40
CA SER A 485 8.31 -3.87 19.37
C SER A 485 9.05 -2.74 18.69
N ARG A 486 8.98 -1.54 19.30
CA ARG A 486 9.80 -0.38 18.94
C ARG A 486 10.41 0.25 20.17
N GLN A 487 11.65 0.65 20.06
CA GLN A 487 12.42 1.32 21.11
C GLN A 487 12.15 2.83 21.03
N ARG A 488 10.88 3.20 21.21
CA ARG A 488 10.36 4.57 21.08
C ARG A 488 9.53 4.96 22.28
N TYR A 489 9.40 6.27 22.51
CA TYR A 489 8.43 6.82 23.46
C TYR A 489 7.06 7.01 22.80
N TRP A 490 7.03 7.65 21.61
CA TRP A 490 5.78 8.02 20.94
C TRP A 490 5.20 6.85 20.13
N GLY A 491 4.49 6.00 20.84
CA GLY A 491 3.79 4.80 20.34
C GLY A 491 2.86 4.24 21.41
N GLU A 492 1.99 3.31 21.05
CA GLU A 492 1.11 2.64 21.99
C GLU A 492 1.94 1.84 23.00
N PRO A 493 1.78 2.06 24.31
CA PRO A 493 2.49 1.27 25.32
C PRO A 493 1.92 -0.15 25.40
N PHE A 494 2.80 -1.13 25.65
CA PHE A 494 2.37 -2.51 25.91
C PHE A 494 1.76 -2.64 27.30
N PRO A 495 0.61 -3.29 27.47
CA PRO A 495 0.00 -3.54 28.77
C PRO A 495 0.67 -4.74 29.47
N VAL A 496 1.99 -4.69 29.62
CA VAL A 496 2.83 -5.82 30.06
C VAL A 496 3.72 -5.42 31.22
N TYR A 497 3.76 -6.27 32.24
CA TYR A 497 4.75 -6.21 33.30
C TYR A 497 5.53 -7.52 33.42
N TYR A 498 6.67 -7.50 34.06
CA TYR A 498 7.60 -8.63 34.10
C TYR A 498 7.83 -9.13 35.51
N LYS A 499 7.47 -10.40 35.78
CA LYS A 499 7.83 -11.12 36.99
C LYS A 499 9.06 -11.97 36.72
N ASN A 500 10.20 -11.61 37.31
CA ASN A 500 11.46 -12.33 37.09
C ASN A 500 11.79 -12.58 35.62
N GLY A 501 11.54 -11.57 34.76
CA GLY A 501 11.81 -11.62 33.35
C GLY A 501 10.73 -12.31 32.49
N LEU A 502 9.64 -12.79 33.06
CA LEU A 502 8.51 -13.38 32.35
C LEU A 502 7.38 -12.35 32.19
N PRO A 503 6.80 -12.20 30.98
CA PRO A 503 5.74 -11.22 30.74
C PRO A 503 4.38 -11.69 31.24
N TYR A 504 3.66 -10.76 31.83
CA TYR A 504 2.27 -10.89 32.26
C TYR A 504 1.48 -9.68 31.80
N MET A 505 0.19 -9.88 31.45
CA MET A 505 -0.70 -8.78 31.05
C MET A 505 -1.25 -8.09 32.30
N ILE A 506 -1.39 -6.76 32.25
CA ILE A 506 -2.17 -6.03 33.23
C ILE A 506 -3.64 -6.42 33.08
N PRO A 507 -4.47 -6.34 34.13
CA PRO A 507 -5.88 -6.69 33.97
C PRO A 507 -6.59 -5.79 32.95
N GLU A 508 -7.44 -6.38 32.11
CA GLU A 508 -8.23 -5.67 31.08
C GLU A 508 -9.01 -4.47 31.63
N ALA A 509 -9.54 -4.59 32.85
CA ALA A 509 -10.26 -3.49 33.52
C ALA A 509 -9.36 -2.29 33.86
N CYS A 510 -8.02 -2.43 33.77
CA CYS A 510 -7.06 -1.38 34.03
C CYS A 510 -6.58 -0.68 32.74
N LEU A 511 -7.06 -1.10 31.59
CA LEU A 511 -6.77 -0.43 30.31
C LEU A 511 -7.55 0.89 30.19
N PRO A 512 -7.01 1.90 29.52
CA PRO A 512 -5.71 1.92 28.87
C PRO A 512 -4.54 2.16 29.85
N LEU A 513 -3.39 1.55 29.57
CA LEU A 513 -2.12 1.94 30.17
C LEU A 513 -1.58 3.15 29.38
N GLU A 514 -1.46 4.28 30.02
CA GLU A 514 -1.03 5.53 29.37
C GLU A 514 0.47 5.75 29.48
N LEU A 515 1.04 6.49 28.49
CA LEU A 515 2.47 6.85 28.49
C LEU A 515 2.83 7.72 29.71
N PRO A 516 3.97 7.45 30.38
CA PRO A 516 4.45 8.25 31.50
C PRO A 516 5.13 9.52 31.02
N GLU A 517 5.27 10.48 31.93
CA GLU A 517 6.18 11.64 31.72
C GLU A 517 7.64 11.19 31.76
N ILE A 518 8.45 11.72 30.84
CA ILE A 518 9.90 11.51 30.79
C ILE A 518 10.63 12.84 30.56
N ASP A 519 11.90 12.88 30.94
CA ASP A 519 12.72 14.10 30.82
C ASP A 519 13.29 14.31 29.40
N LYS A 520 13.55 13.22 28.65
CA LYS A 520 14.10 13.24 27.30
C LYS A 520 13.54 12.07 26.48
N TYR A 521 13.37 12.31 25.19
CA TYR A 521 12.82 11.30 24.24
C TYR A 521 13.91 10.47 23.55
N GLN A 522 15.08 10.37 24.18
CA GLN A 522 16.23 9.58 23.73
C GLN A 522 16.41 8.34 24.62
N PRO A 523 17.07 7.29 24.11
CA PRO A 523 17.47 6.16 24.93
C PRO A 523 18.22 6.58 26.18
N THR A 524 18.20 5.73 27.21
CA THR A 524 18.99 5.95 28.43
C THR A 524 20.47 5.82 28.14
N GLU A 525 21.30 6.28 29.07
CA GLU A 525 22.76 6.15 28.99
C GLU A 525 23.23 4.68 29.00
N SER A 526 22.39 3.76 29.52
CA SER A 526 22.61 2.31 29.49
C SER A 526 22.11 1.63 28.19
N GLY A 527 21.49 2.41 27.27
CA GLY A 527 20.97 1.91 25.99
C GLY A 527 19.56 1.30 26.06
N GLU A 528 18.84 1.53 27.15
CA GLU A 528 17.42 1.16 27.24
C GLU A 528 16.56 2.12 26.41
N PRO A 529 15.36 1.67 25.96
CA PRO A 529 14.41 2.54 25.28
C PRO A 529 14.07 3.81 26.08
N PRO A 530 13.55 4.87 25.45
CA PRO A 530 13.23 6.13 26.13
C PRO A 530 12.31 5.99 27.35
N LEU A 531 11.40 4.99 27.38
CA LEU A 531 10.57 4.69 28.54
C LEU A 531 11.36 4.27 29.78
N GLY A 532 12.61 3.82 29.63
CA GLY A 532 13.53 3.56 30.75
C GLY A 532 13.89 4.81 31.56
N ARG A 533 13.63 6.02 31.04
CA ARG A 533 13.80 7.29 31.74
C ARG A 533 12.65 7.64 32.67
N ALA A 534 11.51 6.93 32.56
CA ALA A 534 10.36 7.18 33.42
C ALA A 534 10.67 6.84 34.88
N LYS A 535 10.29 7.72 35.79
CA LYS A 535 10.40 7.49 37.24
C LYS A 535 9.23 6.71 37.81
N LYS A 536 8.08 6.81 37.16
CA LYS A 536 6.82 6.14 37.54
C LYS A 536 6.38 5.21 36.41
N TRP A 537 6.96 4.01 36.35
CA TRP A 537 6.71 3.03 35.32
C TRP A 537 6.90 1.59 35.86
N ALA A 538 6.23 1.33 36.98
CA ALA A 538 6.16 0.01 37.61
C ALA A 538 4.70 -0.34 37.93
N TRP A 539 4.38 -1.61 37.93
CA TRP A 539 3.04 -2.14 38.15
C TRP A 539 2.89 -2.72 39.58
N ASP A 540 2.02 -2.14 40.37
CA ASP A 540 1.61 -2.67 41.66
C ASP A 540 0.45 -3.65 41.42
N GLU A 541 0.72 -4.94 41.52
CA GLU A 541 -0.23 -6.00 41.20
C GLU A 541 -1.41 -6.05 42.19
N ALA A 542 -1.15 -5.78 43.45
CA ALA A 542 -2.19 -5.82 44.47
C ALA A 542 -3.16 -4.65 44.38
N ASN A 543 -2.63 -3.44 44.08
CA ASN A 543 -3.41 -2.22 44.00
C ASN A 543 -3.86 -1.93 42.53
N GLN A 544 -3.41 -2.71 41.57
CA GLN A 544 -3.72 -2.58 40.13
C GLN A 544 -3.49 -1.17 39.58
N CYS A 545 -2.34 -0.60 39.86
CA CYS A 545 -1.97 0.75 39.42
C CYS A 545 -0.48 0.89 39.13
N VAL A 546 -0.16 1.93 38.34
CA VAL A 546 1.21 2.33 38.02
C VAL A 546 1.80 3.12 39.21
N VAL A 547 2.99 2.73 39.65
CA VAL A 547 3.72 3.31 40.81
C VAL A 547 5.15 3.65 40.41
N GLU A 548 5.86 4.29 41.35
CA GLU A 548 7.27 4.66 41.21
C GLU A 548 8.18 3.42 41.10
N ASN A 549 9.20 3.51 40.22
CA ASN A 549 10.14 2.41 39.97
C ASN A 549 10.94 2.00 41.20
N GLU A 550 11.15 2.92 42.16
CA GLU A 550 11.82 2.64 43.44
C GLU A 550 11.10 1.56 44.27
N ARG A 551 9.81 1.33 43.98
CA ARG A 551 9.01 0.31 44.69
C ARG A 551 9.14 -1.10 44.13
N ILE A 552 9.87 -1.29 43.01
CA ILE A 552 10.05 -2.60 42.37
C ILE A 552 10.74 -3.55 43.33
N ASP A 553 10.07 -4.64 43.72
CA ASP A 553 10.56 -5.67 44.61
C ASP A 553 10.53 -7.09 44.02
N GLN A 554 10.00 -7.24 42.81
CA GLN A 554 9.79 -8.52 42.11
C GLN A 554 8.90 -9.52 42.87
N GLN A 555 8.10 -9.02 43.83
CA GLN A 555 7.15 -9.83 44.63
C GLN A 555 5.74 -9.27 44.54
N THR A 556 5.59 -7.95 44.64
CA THR A 556 4.31 -7.23 44.61
C THR A 556 4.32 -6.10 43.61
N VAL A 557 5.48 -5.54 43.29
CA VAL A 557 5.66 -4.45 42.34
C VAL A 557 6.69 -4.87 41.28
N PHE A 558 6.32 -4.75 40.03
CA PHE A 558 7.04 -5.28 38.88
C PHE A 558 7.31 -4.21 37.83
N PRO A 559 8.45 -4.30 37.06
CA PRO A 559 8.72 -3.37 35.99
C PRO A 559 7.75 -3.54 34.82
N LEU A 560 7.32 -2.44 34.22
CA LEU A 560 6.55 -2.42 32.99
C LEU A 560 7.45 -2.51 31.75
N GLU A 561 6.87 -2.93 30.62
CA GLU A 561 7.54 -2.99 29.33
C GLU A 561 8.05 -1.61 28.90
N LEU A 562 9.29 -1.56 28.39
CA LEU A 562 9.94 -0.31 27.97
C LEU A 562 9.79 -0.02 26.46
N ASN A 563 9.41 -1.03 25.66
CA ASN A 563 9.12 -0.85 24.24
C ASN A 563 7.69 -0.34 24.04
N THR A 564 7.44 0.25 22.89
CA THR A 564 6.10 0.57 22.42
C THR A 564 5.75 -0.25 21.17
N MET A 565 4.45 -0.32 20.85
CA MET A 565 3.98 -0.97 19.64
C MET A 565 4.35 -0.15 18.40
N PRO A 566 4.47 -0.77 17.21
CA PRO A 566 4.70 -0.04 15.98
C PRO A 566 3.48 0.76 15.55
N GLY A 567 3.66 1.78 14.71
CA GLY A 567 2.55 2.62 14.20
C GLY A 567 1.44 1.80 13.52
N PHE A 568 1.78 0.69 12.86
CA PHE A 568 0.78 -0.17 12.22
C PHE A 568 -0.15 -0.89 13.21
N ALA A 569 0.15 -0.91 14.50
CA ALA A 569 -0.76 -1.47 15.51
C ALA A 569 -2.08 -0.68 15.55
N GLY A 570 -2.00 0.66 15.60
CA GLY A 570 -3.17 1.53 15.60
C GLY A 570 -3.94 1.51 14.29
N SER A 571 -3.25 1.42 13.16
CA SER A 571 -3.89 1.45 11.84
C SER A 571 -4.47 0.09 11.39
N SER A 572 -4.22 -1.01 12.10
CA SER A 572 -4.66 -2.33 11.66
C SER A 572 -6.16 -2.59 11.79
N ALA A 573 -6.85 -1.95 12.75
CA ALA A 573 -8.28 -2.16 13.00
C ALA A 573 -9.10 -0.86 13.04
N TYR A 574 -8.57 0.25 12.57
CA TYR A 574 -9.22 1.57 12.68
C TYR A 574 -10.56 1.63 11.94
N TYR A 575 -10.73 0.87 10.86
CA TYR A 575 -11.98 0.78 10.12
C TYR A 575 -13.14 0.21 10.96
N LEU A 576 -12.87 -0.70 11.90
CA LEU A 576 -13.87 -1.18 12.87
C LEU A 576 -14.21 -0.09 13.89
N ARG A 577 -13.19 0.63 14.37
CA ARG A 577 -13.40 1.69 15.35
C ARG A 577 -14.23 2.85 14.80
N TYR A 578 -14.10 3.20 13.53
CA TYR A 578 -14.94 4.19 12.87
C TYR A 578 -16.44 3.84 12.86
N MET A 579 -16.77 2.55 12.89
CA MET A 579 -18.16 2.11 12.94
C MET A 579 -18.83 2.50 14.28
N ASP A 580 -18.04 2.55 15.37
CA ASP A 580 -18.55 2.82 16.73
C ASP A 580 -17.48 3.49 17.62
N PRO A 581 -17.01 4.69 17.26
CA PRO A 581 -15.80 5.28 17.86
C PRO A 581 -15.96 5.71 19.32
N HIS A 582 -17.19 5.88 19.79
CA HIS A 582 -17.49 6.32 21.15
C HIS A 582 -17.87 5.18 22.09
N ASN A 583 -17.84 3.93 21.63
CA ASN A 583 -18.13 2.78 22.45
C ASN A 583 -16.99 2.54 23.48
N THR A 584 -17.35 2.58 24.76
CA THR A 584 -16.41 2.35 25.86
C THR A 584 -16.40 0.91 26.37
N GLN A 585 -17.29 0.05 25.85
CA GLN A 585 -17.45 -1.33 26.30
C GLN A 585 -16.86 -2.36 25.31
N ALA A 586 -16.72 -1.98 24.05
CA ALA A 586 -16.19 -2.83 22.99
C ALA A 586 -15.46 -2.01 21.93
N LEU A 587 -14.53 -2.62 21.20
CA LEU A 587 -13.90 -2.04 20.03
C LEU A 587 -14.93 -1.56 19.01
N VAL A 588 -15.95 -2.37 18.78
CA VAL A 588 -17.13 -2.08 17.98
C VAL A 588 -18.32 -2.86 18.57
N GLY A 589 -19.48 -2.22 18.68
CA GLY A 589 -20.70 -2.88 19.14
C GLY A 589 -21.27 -3.79 18.06
N GLU A 590 -21.90 -4.88 18.45
CA GLU A 590 -22.49 -5.89 17.55
C GLU A 590 -23.45 -5.28 16.53
N LYS A 591 -24.29 -4.33 16.95
CA LYS A 591 -25.24 -3.64 16.05
C LYS A 591 -24.52 -2.84 14.95
N ALA A 592 -23.47 -2.13 15.30
CA ALA A 592 -22.70 -1.32 14.34
C ALA A 592 -21.91 -2.23 13.38
N ASP A 593 -21.25 -3.29 13.90
CA ASP A 593 -20.54 -4.26 13.09
C ASP A 593 -21.47 -4.98 12.11
N HIS A 594 -22.63 -5.46 12.55
CA HIS A 594 -23.57 -6.14 11.66
C HIS A 594 -24.26 -5.22 10.64
N TYR A 595 -24.37 -3.92 10.94
CA TYR A 595 -24.90 -2.94 9.99
C TYR A 595 -23.85 -2.54 8.95
N TRP A 596 -22.67 -2.07 9.37
CA TRP A 596 -21.63 -1.60 8.47
C TRP A 596 -20.80 -2.72 7.84
N GLN A 597 -20.69 -3.86 8.52
CA GLN A 597 -20.00 -5.09 8.10
C GLN A 597 -18.50 -4.88 7.81
N ASN A 598 -18.16 -4.60 6.56
CA ASN A 598 -16.81 -4.27 6.12
C ASN A 598 -16.83 -3.02 5.24
N VAL A 599 -15.65 -2.54 4.87
CA VAL A 599 -15.50 -1.40 3.98
C VAL A 599 -15.87 -1.81 2.55
N ASP A 600 -16.87 -1.16 1.95
CA ASP A 600 -17.30 -1.44 0.58
C ASP A 600 -16.32 -0.89 -0.47
N LEU A 601 -15.76 0.29 -0.21
CA LEU A 601 -14.73 0.92 -1.04
C LEU A 601 -13.58 1.45 -0.17
N TYR A 602 -12.39 0.93 -0.39
CA TYR A 602 -11.17 1.35 0.26
C TYR A 602 -10.22 2.00 -0.74
N VAL A 603 -9.74 3.21 -0.43
CA VAL A 603 -8.87 3.98 -1.32
C VAL A 603 -7.54 4.28 -0.62
N GLY A 604 -6.44 3.94 -1.26
CA GLY A 604 -5.10 4.16 -0.69
C GLY A 604 -3.97 3.76 -1.63
N GLY A 605 -2.74 4.10 -1.26
CA GLY A 605 -1.55 3.88 -2.08
C GLY A 605 -1.15 2.41 -2.23
N THR A 606 -0.51 2.08 -3.35
CA THR A 606 -0.01 0.73 -3.64
C THR A 606 1.15 0.31 -2.74
N GLU A 607 1.87 1.26 -2.16
CA GLU A 607 2.99 1.04 -1.23
C GLU A 607 2.58 0.25 0.02
N HIS A 608 1.29 0.25 0.34
CA HIS A 608 0.74 -0.46 1.49
C HIS A 608 0.38 -1.93 1.22
N ALA A 609 0.60 -2.43 0.00
CA ALA A 609 0.20 -3.78 -0.42
C ALA A 609 0.76 -4.90 0.46
N THR A 610 2.03 -4.79 0.88
CA THR A 610 2.74 -5.80 1.67
C THR A 610 2.89 -5.44 3.15
N GLY A 611 2.51 -4.21 3.54
CA GLY A 611 2.51 -3.72 4.92
C GLY A 611 1.10 -3.66 5.49
N HIS A 612 0.54 -2.44 5.53
CA HIS A 612 -0.76 -2.14 6.14
C HIS A 612 -1.89 -3.10 5.72
N LEU A 613 -2.02 -3.43 4.44
CA LEU A 613 -3.11 -4.30 3.96
C LEU A 613 -2.99 -5.73 4.51
N ILE A 614 -1.77 -6.28 4.61
CA ILE A 614 -1.56 -7.60 5.22
C ILE A 614 -1.84 -7.56 6.71
N TYR A 615 -1.37 -6.54 7.43
CA TYR A 615 -1.60 -6.42 8.87
C TYR A 615 -3.08 -6.22 9.19
N SER A 616 -3.80 -5.39 8.44
CA SER A 616 -5.25 -5.21 8.61
C SER A 616 -6.03 -6.51 8.35
N ARG A 617 -5.67 -7.26 7.31
CA ARG A 617 -6.31 -8.54 7.00
C ARG A 617 -6.02 -9.61 8.07
N PHE A 618 -4.79 -9.67 8.56
CA PHE A 618 -4.41 -10.53 9.69
C PHE A 618 -5.21 -10.17 10.94
N TRP A 619 -5.23 -8.90 11.31
CA TRP A 619 -5.92 -8.39 12.50
C TRP A 619 -7.42 -8.67 12.44
N ASN A 620 -8.02 -8.42 11.29
CA ASN A 620 -9.44 -8.68 11.06
C ASN A 620 -9.78 -10.17 11.15
N LYS A 621 -8.95 -11.06 10.59
CA LYS A 621 -9.15 -12.51 10.69
C LYS A 621 -9.07 -12.99 12.14
N PHE A 622 -8.15 -12.44 12.92
CA PHE A 622 -8.08 -12.71 14.36
C PHE A 622 -9.36 -12.25 15.08
N LEU A 623 -9.82 -11.02 14.82
CA LEU A 623 -11.03 -10.48 15.41
C LEU A 623 -12.29 -11.22 14.93
N PHE A 624 -12.30 -11.72 13.71
CA PHE A 624 -13.34 -12.61 13.19
C PHE A 624 -13.38 -13.94 13.97
N ASP A 625 -12.23 -14.56 14.18
CA ASP A 625 -12.10 -15.79 14.99
C ASP A 625 -12.57 -15.57 16.43
N TYR A 626 -12.32 -14.38 16.95
CA TYR A 626 -12.70 -13.97 18.30
C TYR A 626 -14.18 -13.56 18.43
N GLY A 627 -14.92 -13.46 17.30
CA GLY A 627 -16.34 -13.11 17.25
C GLY A 627 -16.64 -11.61 17.37
N VAL A 628 -15.66 -10.73 17.08
CA VAL A 628 -15.81 -9.27 17.11
C VAL A 628 -16.21 -8.72 15.76
N SER A 629 -15.56 -9.16 14.69
CA SER A 629 -15.92 -8.80 13.32
C SER A 629 -16.83 -9.84 12.69
N CYS A 630 -17.92 -9.43 12.04
CA CYS A 630 -18.82 -10.34 11.32
C CYS A 630 -18.30 -10.72 9.92
N LYS A 631 -17.26 -10.07 9.43
CA LYS A 631 -16.63 -10.34 8.14
C LYS A 631 -15.19 -10.80 8.29
N GLU A 632 -14.78 -11.77 7.48
CA GLU A 632 -13.42 -12.28 7.49
C GLU A 632 -12.41 -11.34 6.80
N GLU A 633 -12.85 -10.62 5.75
CA GLU A 633 -12.03 -9.64 5.04
C GLU A 633 -12.52 -8.21 5.35
N PRO A 634 -11.59 -7.28 5.65
CA PRO A 634 -11.95 -5.92 6.07
C PRO A 634 -12.40 -5.03 4.91
N PHE A 635 -11.88 -5.26 3.70
CA PHE A 635 -12.04 -4.38 2.54
C PHE A 635 -12.54 -5.16 1.33
N GLU A 636 -13.74 -4.82 0.84
CA GLU A 636 -14.35 -5.50 -0.31
C GLU A 636 -13.67 -5.09 -1.62
N LYS A 637 -13.75 -3.80 -1.97
CA LYS A 637 -13.13 -3.23 -3.16
C LYS A 637 -11.99 -2.30 -2.78
N LEU A 638 -10.82 -2.50 -3.41
CA LEU A 638 -9.66 -1.63 -3.25
C LEU A 638 -9.42 -0.86 -4.55
N VAL A 639 -9.26 0.46 -4.42
CA VAL A 639 -8.80 1.33 -5.50
C VAL A 639 -7.50 1.99 -5.07
N ASN A 640 -6.45 1.76 -5.85
CA ASN A 640 -5.16 2.39 -5.61
C ASN A 640 -5.02 3.61 -6.52
N GLN A 641 -4.97 4.80 -5.91
CA GLN A 641 -4.66 6.01 -6.66
C GLN A 641 -3.18 6.04 -7.05
N GLY A 642 -2.91 6.63 -8.23
CA GLY A 642 -1.57 6.98 -8.62
C GLY A 642 -1.00 8.16 -7.82
N MET A 643 0.23 8.53 -8.08
CA MET A 643 0.86 9.68 -7.43
C MET A 643 0.74 10.93 -8.28
N ILE A 644 0.46 12.07 -7.65
CA ILE A 644 0.74 13.38 -8.24
C ILE A 644 2.25 13.63 -8.09
N GLN A 645 2.94 13.73 -9.20
CA GLN A 645 4.38 13.98 -9.25
C GLN A 645 4.64 15.48 -9.30
N GLY A 646 5.75 15.91 -8.69
CA GLY A 646 6.20 17.28 -8.75
C GLY A 646 7.02 17.53 -10.01
N ARG A 647 6.96 18.76 -10.51
CA ARG A 647 7.91 19.24 -11.49
C ARG A 647 9.04 19.94 -10.76
N SER A 648 10.18 19.24 -10.64
CA SER A 648 11.40 19.84 -10.08
C SER A 648 12.05 20.75 -11.10
N ASN A 649 12.56 21.87 -10.62
CA ASN A 649 13.37 22.78 -11.43
C ASN A 649 14.82 22.76 -10.94
N PHE A 650 15.76 22.99 -11.87
CA PHE A 650 17.18 22.91 -11.60
C PHE A 650 17.89 24.20 -12.02
N VAL A 651 18.79 24.65 -11.16
CA VAL A 651 19.87 25.60 -11.50
C VAL A 651 21.19 24.83 -11.60
N TYR A 652 22.09 25.25 -12.45
CA TYR A 652 23.34 24.54 -12.72
C TYR A 652 24.52 25.32 -12.15
N ARG A 653 25.05 24.83 -11.00
CA ARG A 653 26.21 25.42 -10.32
C ARG A 653 27.49 24.96 -11.01
N VAL A 654 28.39 25.92 -11.34
CA VAL A 654 29.73 25.63 -11.88
C VAL A 654 30.58 24.96 -10.78
N ASN A 655 31.21 23.84 -11.14
CA ASN A 655 32.18 23.14 -10.31
C ASN A 655 33.56 23.87 -10.34
N ASP A 656 34.51 23.42 -9.52
CA ASP A 656 35.89 23.91 -9.45
C ASP A 656 36.07 25.41 -9.12
N MET A 657 35.07 26.00 -8.49
CA MET A 657 35.25 27.35 -7.91
C MET A 657 35.93 27.26 -6.55
N ALA A 658 36.90 28.14 -6.29
CA ALA A 658 37.53 28.24 -5.00
C ALA A 658 36.47 28.49 -3.89
N LYS A 659 36.64 27.88 -2.72
CA LYS A 659 35.64 27.89 -1.61
C LYS A 659 35.28 29.31 -1.10
N ASP A 660 36.13 30.30 -1.38
CA ASP A 660 36.00 31.69 -0.99
C ASP A 660 35.38 32.61 -2.06
N LYS A 661 35.03 32.03 -3.24
CA LYS A 661 34.36 32.76 -4.32
C LYS A 661 32.86 32.58 -4.29
N ALA A 662 32.13 33.60 -4.77
CA ALA A 662 30.69 33.51 -4.94
C ALA A 662 30.31 32.35 -5.90
N PRO A 663 29.26 31.62 -5.62
CA PRO A 663 28.79 30.53 -6.50
C PRO A 663 28.33 31.12 -7.83
N VAL A 664 28.69 30.45 -8.95
CA VAL A 664 28.26 30.82 -10.29
C VAL A 664 27.23 29.80 -10.80
N PHE A 665 26.12 30.29 -11.31
CA PHE A 665 25.05 29.50 -11.91
C PHE A 665 24.90 29.79 -13.38
N VAL A 666 24.82 28.73 -14.19
CA VAL A 666 24.76 28.84 -15.65
C VAL A 666 23.36 28.44 -16.13
N SER A 667 22.77 29.24 -17.02
CA SER A 667 21.47 28.93 -17.63
C SER A 667 21.51 27.60 -18.41
N LYS A 668 20.36 26.88 -18.46
CA LYS A 668 20.23 25.53 -19.01
C LYS A 668 20.86 25.33 -20.38
N GLY A 669 20.66 26.26 -21.33
CA GLY A 669 21.19 26.15 -22.69
C GLY A 669 22.70 26.31 -22.80
N LEU A 670 23.35 26.87 -21.77
CA LEU A 670 24.77 27.08 -21.70
C LEU A 670 25.53 26.08 -20.82
N LYS A 671 24.80 25.19 -20.11
CA LYS A 671 25.37 24.28 -19.12
C LYS A 671 26.48 23.37 -19.66
N ASP A 672 26.36 22.93 -20.90
CA ASP A 672 27.31 22.00 -21.52
C ASP A 672 28.66 22.65 -21.87
N GLN A 673 28.77 23.97 -21.75
CA GLN A 673 30.03 24.74 -21.90
C GLN A 673 30.83 24.82 -20.59
N TYR A 674 30.26 24.32 -19.49
CA TYR A 674 30.86 24.37 -18.15
C TYR A 674 30.75 22.99 -17.51
N ASP A 675 31.62 22.69 -16.57
CA ASP A 675 31.44 21.56 -15.66
C ASP A 675 30.47 22.01 -14.55
N THR A 676 29.26 21.42 -14.53
CA THR A 676 28.17 21.88 -13.67
C THR A 676 27.51 20.74 -12.88
N THR A 677 27.03 21.08 -11.68
CA THR A 677 26.16 20.21 -10.88
C THR A 677 24.75 20.79 -10.83
N PRO A 678 23.72 20.03 -11.21
CA PRO A 678 22.33 20.46 -11.08
C PRO A 678 21.93 20.53 -9.59
N ILE A 679 21.28 21.63 -9.20
CA ILE A 679 20.77 21.85 -7.85
C ILE A 679 19.28 22.12 -7.95
N HIS A 680 18.48 21.44 -7.15
CA HIS A 680 17.05 21.70 -7.03
C HIS A 680 16.79 23.12 -6.54
N VAL A 681 15.87 23.80 -7.19
CA VAL A 681 15.42 25.14 -6.80
C VAL A 681 13.94 25.11 -6.42
N TRP A 682 13.58 25.91 -5.42
CA TRP A 682 12.18 25.97 -5.03
C TRP A 682 11.29 26.45 -6.18
N VAL A 683 10.25 25.67 -6.47
CA VAL A 683 9.33 25.91 -7.62
C VAL A 683 8.66 27.29 -7.58
N GLY A 684 8.48 27.87 -6.40
CA GLY A 684 7.93 29.23 -6.24
C GLY A 684 8.84 30.36 -6.80
N LEU A 685 10.10 30.06 -7.09
CA LEU A 685 11.07 30.99 -7.68
C LEU A 685 11.16 30.89 -9.19
N VAL A 686 10.39 29.98 -9.81
CA VAL A 686 10.48 29.67 -11.24
C VAL A 686 9.10 29.85 -11.89
N LYS A 687 9.04 30.68 -12.94
CA LYS A 687 7.83 30.88 -13.74
C LYS A 687 8.13 30.66 -15.21
N ASN A 688 7.42 29.71 -15.85
CA ASN A 688 7.65 29.31 -17.23
C ASN A 688 9.13 28.97 -17.53
N ASP A 689 9.75 28.21 -16.61
CA ASP A 689 11.17 27.82 -16.64
C ASP A 689 12.18 29.00 -16.48
N ILE A 690 11.72 30.21 -16.21
CA ILE A 690 12.56 31.38 -15.94
C ILE A 690 12.67 31.58 -14.45
N LEU A 691 13.93 31.66 -13.97
CA LEU A 691 14.25 31.90 -12.56
C LEU A 691 14.07 33.39 -12.22
N ASP A 692 13.42 33.66 -11.09
CA ASP A 692 13.54 34.95 -10.41
C ASP A 692 14.88 35.00 -9.69
N VAL A 693 15.86 35.64 -10.32
CA VAL A 693 17.26 35.69 -9.84
C VAL A 693 17.37 36.46 -8.52
N ASP A 694 16.61 37.53 -8.33
CA ASP A 694 16.66 38.33 -7.10
C ASP A 694 16.05 37.57 -5.93
N ALA A 695 14.91 36.92 -6.15
CA ALA A 695 14.30 36.06 -5.15
C ALA A 695 15.17 34.83 -4.83
N PHE A 696 15.88 34.27 -5.82
CA PHE A 696 16.81 33.16 -5.57
C PHE A 696 17.99 33.57 -4.70
N LYS A 697 18.56 34.75 -4.91
CA LYS A 697 19.64 35.31 -4.06
C LYS A 697 19.17 35.49 -2.61
N ALA A 698 17.93 35.91 -2.42
CA ALA A 698 17.32 36.09 -1.11
C ALA A 698 16.86 34.75 -0.43
N TRP A 699 16.77 33.69 -1.18
CA TRP A 699 16.24 32.39 -0.70
C TRP A 699 17.16 31.72 0.33
N ARG A 700 18.49 31.81 0.10
CA ARG A 700 19.48 31.24 1.03
C ARG A 700 20.69 32.15 1.18
N PRO A 701 21.25 32.25 2.41
CA PRO A 701 22.43 33.13 2.66
C PRO A 701 23.62 32.80 1.74
N GLU A 702 23.86 31.54 1.43
CA GLU A 702 24.95 31.11 0.55
C GLU A 702 24.81 31.57 -0.90
N TYR A 703 23.63 32.05 -1.31
CA TYR A 703 23.35 32.52 -2.69
C TYR A 703 23.29 34.05 -2.80
N GLU A 704 23.39 34.78 -1.69
CA GLU A 704 23.26 36.25 -1.68
C GLU A 704 24.20 36.96 -2.68
N GLN A 705 25.43 36.44 -2.83
CA GLN A 705 26.43 36.96 -3.73
C GLN A 705 26.54 36.14 -5.06
N ALA A 706 25.61 35.28 -5.35
CA ALA A 706 25.65 34.40 -6.52
C ALA A 706 25.71 35.20 -7.83
N GLU A 707 26.52 34.71 -8.77
CA GLU A 707 26.64 35.25 -10.14
C GLU A 707 25.89 34.32 -11.14
N PHE A 708 25.37 34.92 -12.20
CA PHE A 708 24.55 34.18 -13.18
C PHE A 708 25.04 34.41 -14.61
N VAL A 709 25.19 33.31 -15.34
CA VAL A 709 25.42 33.32 -16.79
C VAL A 709 24.06 33.13 -17.48
N LEU A 710 23.55 34.20 -18.09
CA LEU A 710 22.19 34.27 -18.61
C LEU A 710 22.14 33.97 -20.12
N GLU A 711 20.98 33.51 -20.58
CA GLU A 711 20.61 33.40 -21.99
C GLU A 711 19.65 34.52 -22.35
N GLU A 712 20.02 35.39 -23.30
CA GLU A 712 19.18 36.50 -23.75
C GLU A 712 18.67 37.39 -22.58
N GLY A 713 19.47 37.52 -21.53
CA GLY A 713 19.15 38.33 -20.36
C GLY A 713 18.26 37.64 -19.33
N GLN A 714 17.95 36.37 -19.50
CA GLN A 714 17.14 35.57 -18.56
C GLN A 714 17.90 34.29 -18.13
N TYR A 715 17.53 33.77 -16.97
CA TYR A 715 18.04 32.47 -16.50
C TYR A 715 16.98 31.39 -16.72
N HIS A 716 17.27 30.44 -17.61
CA HIS A 716 16.42 29.30 -17.89
C HIS A 716 16.81 28.11 -17.03
N CYS A 717 15.86 27.58 -16.26
CA CYS A 717 16.02 26.39 -15.42
C CYS A 717 15.87 25.10 -16.24
N GLY A 718 16.56 24.06 -15.82
CA GLY A 718 16.21 22.70 -16.17
C GLY A 718 14.98 22.22 -15.43
N TRP A 719 14.40 21.11 -15.87
CA TRP A 719 13.28 20.50 -15.16
C TRP A 719 13.23 18.97 -15.34
N ALA A 720 12.63 18.29 -14.36
CA ALA A 720 12.31 16.87 -14.43
C ALA A 720 11.03 16.60 -13.64
N VAL A 721 10.34 15.52 -14.02
CA VAL A 721 9.19 15.01 -13.23
C VAL A 721 9.72 14.05 -12.19
N GLU A 722 9.50 14.36 -10.93
CA GLU A 722 9.98 13.59 -9.77
C GLU A 722 8.89 13.43 -8.73
N LYS A 723 9.13 12.57 -7.72
CA LYS A 723 8.25 12.48 -6.54
C LYS A 723 8.15 13.87 -5.89
N MET A 724 6.92 14.29 -5.57
CA MET A 724 6.70 15.54 -4.85
C MET A 724 7.18 15.42 -3.40
N SER A 725 8.20 16.17 -3.04
CA SER A 725 8.78 16.16 -1.69
C SER A 725 9.49 17.47 -1.35
N LYS A 726 9.64 17.73 -0.04
CA LYS A 726 10.38 18.92 0.44
C LYS A 726 11.83 18.96 0.00
N SER A 727 12.50 17.82 -0.02
CA SER A 727 13.91 17.71 -0.42
C SER A 727 14.14 18.05 -1.90
N MET A 728 13.12 17.85 -2.73
CA MET A 728 13.15 18.20 -4.16
C MET A 728 12.67 19.62 -4.44
N HIS A 729 12.27 20.37 -3.41
CA HIS A 729 11.76 21.75 -3.52
C HIS A 729 10.62 21.93 -4.54
N ASN A 730 9.84 20.87 -4.82
CA ASN A 730 8.80 20.80 -5.84
C ASN A 730 7.39 20.66 -5.26
N VAL A 731 7.21 20.92 -3.96
CA VAL A 731 5.92 20.83 -3.28
C VAL A 731 5.03 22.02 -3.68
N VAL A 732 3.79 21.71 -4.05
CA VAL A 732 2.72 22.68 -4.28
C VAL A 732 1.73 22.57 -3.13
N ASN A 733 1.43 23.70 -2.47
CA ASN A 733 0.53 23.75 -1.34
C ASN A 733 -0.92 23.88 -1.83
N PRO A 734 -1.85 23.02 -1.39
CA PRO A 734 -3.25 23.14 -1.76
C PRO A 734 -3.91 24.46 -1.25
N ASP A 735 -3.44 25.02 -0.15
CA ASP A 735 -3.95 26.32 0.34
C ASP A 735 -3.74 27.44 -0.66
N ASP A 736 -2.59 27.48 -1.34
CA ASP A 736 -2.28 28.50 -2.36
C ASP A 736 -3.19 28.34 -3.58
N ILE A 737 -3.40 27.10 -4.01
CA ILE A 737 -4.30 26.79 -5.13
C ILE A 737 -5.76 27.15 -4.81
N ILE A 738 -6.21 26.83 -3.60
CA ILE A 738 -7.57 27.17 -3.15
C ILE A 738 -7.76 28.67 -3.05
N ALA A 739 -6.76 29.40 -2.57
CA ALA A 739 -6.82 30.86 -2.48
C ALA A 739 -6.94 31.53 -3.85
N GLU A 740 -6.26 30.98 -4.87
CA GLU A 740 -6.23 31.56 -6.23
C GLU A 740 -7.41 31.10 -7.11
N TYR A 741 -7.80 29.81 -7.02
CA TYR A 741 -8.76 29.18 -7.93
C TYR A 741 -10.01 28.63 -7.28
N GLY A 742 -9.99 28.41 -5.96
CA GLY A 742 -11.07 27.76 -5.21
C GLY A 742 -10.91 26.23 -5.07
N ALA A 743 -11.58 25.69 -4.05
CA ALA A 743 -11.55 24.26 -3.74
C ALA A 743 -12.25 23.41 -4.82
N ASP A 744 -13.37 23.86 -5.36
CA ASP A 744 -14.08 23.13 -6.43
C ASP A 744 -13.21 23.02 -7.69
N THR A 745 -12.44 24.07 -8.02
CA THR A 745 -11.49 24.01 -9.13
C THR A 745 -10.36 23.02 -8.87
N LEU A 746 -9.80 23.01 -7.67
CA LEU A 746 -8.78 22.03 -7.27
C LEU A 746 -9.31 20.60 -7.40
N ARG A 747 -10.50 20.32 -6.87
CA ARG A 747 -11.15 19.00 -6.94
C ARG A 747 -11.33 18.53 -8.39
N LEU A 748 -11.85 19.39 -9.25
CA LEU A 748 -12.01 19.11 -10.68
C LEU A 748 -10.67 18.87 -11.36
N TYR A 749 -9.68 19.70 -11.08
CA TYR A 749 -8.39 19.62 -11.75
C TYR A 749 -7.61 18.34 -11.41
N GLU A 750 -7.58 17.95 -10.14
CA GLU A 750 -6.94 16.68 -9.74
C GLU A 750 -7.56 15.45 -10.44
N MET A 751 -8.88 15.47 -10.63
CA MET A 751 -9.56 14.40 -11.36
C MET A 751 -9.41 14.51 -12.88
N PHE A 752 -9.23 15.72 -13.39
CA PHE A 752 -9.07 15.98 -14.83
C PHE A 752 -7.69 15.60 -15.38
N LEU A 753 -6.65 15.65 -14.54
CA LEU A 753 -5.26 15.34 -14.92
C LEU A 753 -5.07 13.96 -15.57
N GLY A 754 -5.93 13.00 -15.28
CA GLY A 754 -5.88 11.65 -15.85
C GLY A 754 -6.65 10.63 -15.02
N PRO A 755 -6.60 9.35 -15.39
CA PRO A 755 -7.20 8.27 -14.62
C PRO A 755 -6.72 8.27 -13.17
N VAL A 756 -7.61 7.93 -12.23
CA VAL A 756 -7.29 7.93 -10.78
C VAL A 756 -6.08 7.06 -10.46
N GLU A 757 -5.97 5.91 -11.09
CA GLU A 757 -4.91 4.91 -10.82
C GLU A 757 -3.55 5.26 -11.45
N ALA A 758 -3.52 6.22 -12.39
CA ALA A 758 -2.30 6.61 -13.07
C ALA A 758 -1.54 7.71 -12.32
N SER A 759 -0.22 7.55 -12.20
CA SER A 759 0.65 8.65 -11.77
C SER A 759 0.72 9.73 -12.84
N LYS A 760 0.74 11.00 -12.43
CA LYS A 760 0.64 12.15 -13.33
C LYS A 760 1.38 13.36 -12.77
N PRO A 761 2.04 14.16 -13.63
CA PRO A 761 2.72 15.37 -13.19
C PRO A 761 1.69 16.47 -12.89
N TRP A 762 1.97 17.24 -11.83
CA TRP A 762 1.25 18.48 -11.56
C TRP A 762 1.73 19.59 -12.51
N ASP A 763 0.77 20.25 -13.15
CA ASP A 763 1.04 21.47 -13.94
C ASP A 763 0.03 22.56 -13.54
N THR A 764 0.47 23.55 -12.79
CA THR A 764 -0.38 24.66 -12.33
C THR A 764 -1.01 25.45 -13.49
N ASN A 765 -0.38 25.50 -14.65
CA ASN A 765 -0.94 26.22 -15.81
C ASN A 765 -2.21 25.55 -16.38
N GLY A 766 -2.38 24.24 -16.18
CA GLY A 766 -3.52 23.50 -16.68
C GLY A 766 -4.83 23.75 -15.92
N ILE A 767 -4.76 24.29 -14.71
CA ILE A 767 -5.93 24.48 -13.81
C ILE A 767 -6.94 25.49 -14.32
N ASP A 768 -6.49 26.47 -15.10
CA ASP A 768 -7.34 27.51 -15.70
C ASP A 768 -8.51 26.96 -16.53
N GLY A 769 -8.34 25.78 -17.15
CA GLY A 769 -9.39 25.12 -17.91
C GLY A 769 -10.60 24.78 -17.05
N CYS A 770 -10.36 24.21 -15.87
CA CYS A 770 -11.40 23.86 -14.89
C CYS A 770 -12.02 25.11 -14.29
N PHE A 771 -11.23 26.12 -13.96
CA PHE A 771 -11.76 27.39 -13.44
C PHE A 771 -12.68 28.10 -14.43
N ARG A 772 -12.27 28.16 -15.71
CA ARG A 772 -13.12 28.74 -16.78
C ARG A 772 -14.40 27.94 -17.00
N PHE A 773 -14.34 26.62 -16.83
CA PHE A 773 -15.54 25.77 -16.90
C PHE A 773 -16.56 26.16 -15.83
N LEU A 774 -16.14 26.33 -14.56
CA LEU A 774 -17.04 26.75 -13.49
C LEU A 774 -17.64 28.13 -13.73
N LYS A 775 -16.87 29.07 -14.29
CA LYS A 775 -17.40 30.38 -14.72
C LYS A 775 -18.45 30.27 -15.82
N LYS A 776 -18.26 29.36 -16.79
CA LYS A 776 -19.24 29.10 -17.85
C LYS A 776 -20.51 28.46 -17.30
N LEU A 777 -20.39 27.52 -16.38
CA LEU A 777 -21.53 26.94 -15.69
C LEU A 777 -22.31 28.02 -14.94
N TRP A 778 -21.62 28.86 -14.18
CA TRP A 778 -22.25 29.99 -13.45
C TRP A 778 -23.01 30.90 -14.39
N ALA A 779 -22.49 31.18 -15.58
CA ALA A 779 -23.11 32.02 -16.60
C ALA A 779 -24.39 31.43 -17.21
N LEU A 780 -24.65 30.12 -17.07
CA LEU A 780 -25.96 29.54 -17.45
C LEU A 780 -27.06 29.95 -16.47
N PHE A 781 -26.71 30.27 -15.22
CA PHE A 781 -27.64 30.60 -14.15
C PHE A 781 -27.79 32.11 -13.95
N TYR A 782 -26.71 32.86 -14.11
CA TYR A 782 -26.66 34.30 -13.91
C TYR A 782 -26.09 35.01 -15.14
N GLY A 783 -26.75 36.02 -15.62
CA GLY A 783 -26.23 36.79 -16.74
C GLY A 783 -24.92 37.52 -16.42
N ARG A 784 -24.17 37.83 -17.44
CA ARG A 784 -23.00 38.72 -17.31
C ARG A 784 -23.50 40.09 -16.85
N ASN A 785 -22.99 40.62 -15.77
CA ASN A 785 -23.34 41.91 -15.18
C ASN A 785 -24.79 42.03 -14.66
N SER A 786 -25.42 40.91 -14.29
CA SER A 786 -26.74 40.87 -13.69
C SER A 786 -26.79 39.91 -12.53
N ASP A 787 -27.41 40.30 -11.43
CA ASP A 787 -27.67 39.44 -10.26
C ASP A 787 -28.99 38.64 -10.41
N ALA A 788 -29.69 38.82 -11.52
CA ALA A 788 -30.92 38.12 -11.78
C ALA A 788 -30.65 36.67 -12.24
N LEU A 789 -31.38 35.73 -11.64
CA LEU A 789 -31.36 34.33 -12.08
C LEU A 789 -32.05 34.24 -13.47
N LEU A 790 -31.34 33.63 -14.42
CA LEU A 790 -31.83 33.42 -15.80
C LEU A 790 -32.71 32.18 -15.92
N VAL A 791 -32.65 31.28 -14.94
CA VAL A 791 -33.36 29.98 -14.97
C VAL A 791 -34.87 30.22 -14.86
N ASP A 792 -35.61 29.57 -15.75
CA ASP A 792 -37.06 29.63 -15.84
C ASP A 792 -37.71 28.23 -15.94
N ASP A 793 -39.03 28.17 -15.97
CA ASP A 793 -39.81 26.93 -16.04
C ASP A 793 -40.20 26.59 -17.52
N SER A 794 -39.48 27.11 -18.49
CA SER A 794 -39.69 26.77 -19.92
C SER A 794 -39.46 25.27 -20.17
N GLN A 795 -40.26 24.72 -21.07
CA GLN A 795 -40.10 23.32 -21.48
C GLN A 795 -38.77 23.18 -22.24
N PRO A 796 -37.96 22.18 -21.93
CA PRO A 796 -36.71 21.97 -22.64
C PRO A 796 -36.94 21.55 -24.08
N THR A 797 -36.05 21.97 -24.97
CA THR A 797 -36.04 21.53 -26.35
C THR A 797 -35.55 20.07 -26.45
N LYS A 798 -35.80 19.41 -27.59
CA LYS A 798 -35.24 18.06 -27.84
C LYS A 798 -33.71 18.04 -27.76
N GLU A 799 -33.06 19.10 -28.20
CA GLU A 799 -31.59 19.23 -28.16
C GLU A 799 -31.09 19.39 -26.70
N ASN A 800 -31.78 20.17 -25.88
CA ASN A 800 -31.46 20.27 -24.45
C ASN A 800 -31.54 18.92 -23.76
N LEU A 801 -32.62 18.17 -23.99
CA LEU A 801 -32.83 16.82 -23.43
C LEU A 801 -31.79 15.83 -23.94
N LYS A 802 -31.43 15.89 -25.24
CA LYS A 802 -30.37 15.04 -25.80
C LYS A 802 -29.03 15.30 -25.12
N THR A 803 -28.62 16.55 -24.96
CA THR A 803 -27.38 16.96 -24.29
C THR A 803 -27.40 16.49 -22.82
N LEU A 804 -28.50 16.71 -22.10
CA LEU A 804 -28.64 16.27 -20.70
C LEU A 804 -28.53 14.75 -20.56
N HIS A 805 -29.28 13.98 -21.36
CA HIS A 805 -29.30 12.53 -21.22
C HIS A 805 -28.02 11.83 -21.68
N LYS A 806 -27.28 12.42 -22.65
CA LYS A 806 -25.90 12.02 -22.94
C LYS A 806 -24.98 12.24 -21.73
N LEU A 807 -25.10 13.38 -21.06
CA LEU A 807 -24.35 13.70 -19.86
C LEU A 807 -24.68 12.69 -18.73
N ILE A 808 -25.96 12.47 -18.42
CA ILE A 808 -26.40 11.53 -17.38
C ILE A 808 -25.82 10.13 -17.64
N LYS A 809 -26.00 9.61 -18.85
CA LYS A 809 -25.50 8.28 -19.23
C LYS A 809 -24.00 8.14 -19.05
N LYS A 810 -23.25 9.06 -19.65
CA LYS A 810 -21.78 9.01 -19.63
C LYS A 810 -21.22 9.18 -18.22
N VAL A 811 -21.69 10.14 -17.45
CA VAL A 811 -21.21 10.36 -16.08
C VAL A 811 -21.58 9.17 -15.18
N SER A 812 -22.79 8.60 -15.30
CA SER A 812 -23.17 7.42 -14.52
C SER A 812 -22.29 6.19 -14.81
N GLU A 813 -21.95 5.96 -16.08
CA GLU A 813 -21.04 4.89 -16.48
C GLU A 813 -19.61 5.13 -15.97
N ASP A 814 -19.14 6.36 -16.04
CA ASP A 814 -17.80 6.77 -15.60
C ASP A 814 -17.65 6.67 -14.07
N MET A 815 -18.70 6.98 -13.31
CA MET A 815 -18.71 6.83 -11.85
C MET A 815 -18.40 5.41 -11.41
N GLU A 816 -19.03 4.41 -12.03
CA GLU A 816 -18.82 2.99 -11.68
C GLU A 816 -17.40 2.49 -12.06
N ARG A 817 -16.73 3.19 -12.99
CA ARG A 817 -15.37 2.86 -13.46
C ARG A 817 -14.29 3.77 -12.89
N PHE A 818 -14.62 4.73 -12.04
CA PHE A 818 -13.69 5.77 -11.57
C PHE A 818 -13.03 6.58 -12.70
N SER A 819 -13.72 6.71 -13.86
CA SER A 819 -13.22 7.47 -15.03
C SER A 819 -13.60 8.94 -14.92
N TYR A 820 -13.20 9.60 -13.84
CA TYR A 820 -13.62 10.98 -13.53
C TYR A 820 -13.09 12.03 -14.50
N ASN A 821 -11.91 11.80 -15.10
CA ASN A 821 -11.36 12.69 -16.11
C ASN A 821 -12.27 12.79 -17.35
N THR A 822 -12.87 11.69 -17.79
CA THR A 822 -13.82 11.68 -18.90
C THR A 822 -15.18 12.28 -18.50
N SER A 823 -15.62 12.10 -17.26
CA SER A 823 -16.80 12.80 -16.72
C SER A 823 -16.63 14.32 -16.80
N ILE A 824 -15.51 14.85 -16.35
CA ILE A 824 -15.25 16.30 -16.35
C ILE A 824 -15.23 16.84 -17.77
N SER A 825 -14.60 16.15 -18.72
CA SER A 825 -14.63 16.50 -20.14
C SER A 825 -16.06 16.54 -20.68
N THR A 826 -16.89 15.58 -20.28
CA THR A 826 -18.29 15.48 -20.67
C THR A 826 -19.13 16.64 -20.09
N PHE A 827 -18.87 17.03 -18.84
CA PHE A 827 -19.48 18.24 -18.24
C PHE A 827 -19.09 19.50 -19.03
N MET A 828 -17.82 19.65 -19.41
CA MET A 828 -17.37 20.80 -20.19
C MET A 828 -18.07 20.90 -21.56
N ILE A 829 -18.25 19.76 -22.22
CA ILE A 829 -18.99 19.67 -23.49
C ILE A 829 -20.44 20.06 -23.27
N ALA A 830 -21.13 19.43 -22.31
CA ALA A 830 -22.54 19.66 -22.04
C ALA A 830 -22.83 21.13 -21.69
N VAL A 831 -22.01 21.75 -20.82
CA VAL A 831 -22.16 23.17 -20.46
C VAL A 831 -21.96 24.09 -21.67
N ASN A 832 -20.99 23.80 -22.54
CA ASN A 832 -20.81 24.56 -23.77
C ASN A 832 -22.02 24.41 -24.74
N GLU A 833 -22.53 23.18 -24.92
CA GLU A 833 -23.71 22.93 -25.77
C GLU A 833 -24.95 23.62 -25.23
N LEU A 834 -25.24 23.47 -23.91
CA LEU A 834 -26.39 24.14 -23.28
C LEU A 834 -26.29 25.66 -23.35
N GLY A 835 -25.06 26.22 -23.24
CA GLY A 835 -24.83 27.64 -23.45
C GLY A 835 -25.11 28.11 -24.89
N GLN A 836 -24.68 27.34 -25.90
CA GLN A 836 -24.97 27.62 -27.31
C GLN A 836 -26.48 27.50 -27.62
N GLN A 837 -27.16 26.55 -26.97
CA GLN A 837 -28.58 26.31 -27.07
C GLN A 837 -29.41 27.35 -26.29
N GLN A 838 -28.78 28.27 -25.57
CA GLN A 838 -29.40 29.23 -24.65
C GLN A 838 -30.41 28.55 -23.70
N CYS A 839 -30.03 27.41 -23.14
CA CYS A 839 -30.89 26.64 -22.24
C CYS A 839 -30.98 27.31 -20.87
N HIS A 840 -32.20 27.72 -20.50
CA HIS A 840 -32.52 28.26 -19.18
C HIS A 840 -33.56 27.43 -18.42
N SER A 841 -33.91 26.24 -18.98
CA SER A 841 -34.90 25.34 -18.37
C SER A 841 -34.43 24.78 -17.03
N ARG A 842 -35.20 25.07 -15.97
CA ARG A 842 -34.97 24.51 -14.62
C ARG A 842 -34.86 22.99 -14.64
N GLN A 843 -35.72 22.33 -15.38
CA GLN A 843 -35.73 20.87 -15.50
C GLN A 843 -34.39 20.30 -15.94
N VAL A 844 -33.72 20.95 -16.87
CA VAL A 844 -32.39 20.52 -17.39
C VAL A 844 -31.26 20.92 -16.44
N LEU A 845 -31.22 22.18 -16.04
CA LEU A 845 -30.12 22.74 -15.25
C LEU A 845 -30.08 22.18 -13.83
N GLN A 846 -31.21 21.80 -13.26
CA GLN A 846 -31.28 21.12 -11.97
C GLN A 846 -30.54 19.77 -12.00
N ASP A 847 -30.78 18.96 -13.04
CA ASP A 847 -30.12 17.67 -13.15
C ASP A 847 -28.62 17.82 -13.40
N VAL A 848 -28.20 18.84 -14.16
CA VAL A 848 -26.77 19.18 -14.32
C VAL A 848 -26.10 19.47 -12.98
N VAL A 849 -26.77 20.24 -12.11
CA VAL A 849 -26.28 20.56 -10.76
C VAL A 849 -26.15 19.30 -9.89
N VAL A 850 -27.16 18.42 -9.93
CA VAL A 850 -27.13 17.15 -9.17
C VAL A 850 -25.98 16.27 -9.62
N LEU A 851 -25.76 16.12 -10.93
CA LEU A 851 -24.65 15.33 -11.49
C LEU A 851 -23.27 15.90 -11.12
N LEU A 852 -23.17 17.24 -11.07
CA LEU A 852 -21.89 17.92 -10.77
C LEU A 852 -21.57 17.94 -9.27
N ALA A 853 -22.57 17.83 -8.40
CA ALA A 853 -22.40 17.96 -6.95
C ALA A 853 -21.29 17.09 -6.35
N PRO A 854 -21.08 15.82 -6.75
CA PRO A 854 -19.96 15.03 -6.27
C PRO A 854 -18.58 15.64 -6.61
N PHE A 855 -18.43 16.26 -7.76
CA PHE A 855 -17.18 16.80 -8.26
C PHE A 855 -16.87 18.19 -7.70
N ALA A 856 -17.87 19.09 -7.71
CA ALA A 856 -17.77 20.47 -7.29
C ALA A 856 -18.91 20.82 -6.33
N PRO A 857 -18.81 20.38 -5.04
CA PRO A 857 -19.93 20.41 -4.11
C PRO A 857 -20.35 21.82 -3.69
N HIS A 858 -19.42 22.77 -3.62
CA HIS A 858 -19.75 24.12 -3.13
C HIS A 858 -20.59 24.90 -4.15
N ILE A 859 -20.17 24.97 -5.41
CA ILE A 859 -20.93 25.64 -6.45
C ILE A 859 -22.27 24.93 -6.70
N ALA A 860 -22.27 23.59 -6.64
CA ALA A 860 -23.50 22.81 -6.83
C ALA A 860 -24.51 23.09 -5.71
N GLU A 861 -24.08 23.18 -4.46
CA GLU A 861 -24.96 23.54 -3.35
C GLU A 861 -25.54 24.95 -3.49
N GLU A 862 -24.70 25.92 -3.88
CA GLU A 862 -25.16 27.31 -4.12
C GLU A 862 -26.20 27.37 -5.23
N LEU A 863 -25.94 26.72 -6.36
CA LEU A 863 -26.86 26.69 -7.50
C LEU A 863 -28.17 25.92 -7.18
N TRP A 864 -28.10 24.85 -6.41
CA TRP A 864 -29.25 24.08 -5.95
C TRP A 864 -30.20 24.93 -5.11
N HIS A 865 -29.67 25.70 -4.17
CA HIS A 865 -30.45 26.63 -3.36
C HIS A 865 -30.97 27.83 -4.18
N ALA A 866 -30.21 28.33 -5.16
CA ALA A 866 -30.65 29.35 -6.10
C ALA A 866 -31.86 28.89 -6.94
N LEU A 867 -31.98 27.60 -7.21
CA LEU A 867 -33.14 27.00 -7.87
C LEU A 867 -34.39 26.89 -6.97
N GLY A 868 -34.30 27.29 -5.70
CA GLY A 868 -35.41 27.31 -4.74
C GLY A 868 -35.53 26.07 -3.84
N HIS A 869 -34.56 25.18 -3.85
CA HIS A 869 -34.52 24.03 -2.95
C HIS A 869 -34.06 24.44 -1.55
N SER A 870 -34.63 23.83 -0.52
CA SER A 870 -34.28 24.06 0.88
C SER A 870 -33.44 22.93 1.50
N THR A 871 -33.32 21.79 0.80
CA THR A 871 -32.53 20.64 1.22
C THR A 871 -31.13 20.69 0.60
N THR A 872 -30.18 19.92 1.15
CA THR A 872 -28.85 19.78 0.52
C THR A 872 -28.94 19.03 -0.80
N VAL A 873 -28.13 19.42 -1.78
CA VAL A 873 -28.00 18.71 -3.07
C VAL A 873 -27.47 17.28 -2.89
N CYS A 874 -26.80 17.00 -1.75
CA CYS A 874 -26.31 15.66 -1.43
C CYS A 874 -27.44 14.63 -1.27
N ASP A 875 -28.64 15.06 -0.92
CA ASP A 875 -29.84 14.20 -0.74
C ASP A 875 -30.74 14.17 -1.99
N ALA A 876 -30.39 14.90 -3.04
CA ALA A 876 -31.09 14.85 -4.32
C ALA A 876 -30.86 13.46 -4.98
N SER A 877 -31.90 12.93 -5.61
CA SER A 877 -31.81 11.66 -6.30
C SER A 877 -30.98 11.77 -7.58
N TRP A 878 -30.08 10.84 -7.78
CA TRP A 878 -29.27 10.76 -9.00
C TRP A 878 -30.14 10.60 -10.24
N PRO A 879 -30.02 11.45 -11.27
CA PRO A 879 -30.83 11.39 -12.47
C PRO A 879 -30.60 10.08 -13.25
N LYS A 880 -31.66 9.62 -13.91
CA LYS A 880 -31.61 8.41 -14.77
C LYS A 880 -31.65 8.80 -16.24
N ALA A 881 -30.78 8.22 -17.03
CA ALA A 881 -30.80 8.41 -18.48
C ALA A 881 -32.05 7.79 -19.12
N ASN A 882 -32.65 8.53 -20.06
CA ASN A 882 -33.75 8.02 -20.87
C ASN A 882 -33.25 7.84 -22.31
N GLU A 883 -33.16 6.60 -22.75
CA GLU A 883 -32.62 6.23 -24.06
C GLU A 883 -33.42 6.84 -25.22
N SER A 884 -34.71 7.17 -25.04
CA SER A 884 -35.55 7.76 -26.10
C SER A 884 -35.02 9.14 -26.54
N TYR A 885 -34.33 9.87 -25.68
CA TYR A 885 -33.70 11.15 -26.02
C TYR A 885 -32.33 11.01 -26.68
N LEU A 886 -31.75 9.81 -26.66
CA LEU A 886 -30.43 9.51 -27.24
C LEU A 886 -30.51 8.98 -28.66
N VAL A 887 -31.71 8.68 -29.15
CA VAL A 887 -31.93 8.23 -30.53
C VAL A 887 -31.60 9.38 -31.47
N GLU A 888 -30.61 9.18 -32.31
CA GLU A 888 -30.27 10.14 -33.37
C GLU A 888 -31.37 10.13 -34.41
N SER A 889 -32.09 11.25 -34.55
CA SER A 889 -33.06 11.45 -35.64
C SER A 889 -32.36 11.68 -36.96
N GLU A 890 -31.10 12.09 -36.91
CA GLU A 890 -30.31 12.44 -38.10
C GLU A 890 -28.90 11.88 -37.98
N ILE A 891 -28.32 11.46 -39.11
CA ILE A 891 -26.91 11.08 -39.22
C ILE A 891 -26.19 11.94 -40.21
N GLN A 892 -25.00 12.38 -39.89
CA GLN A 892 -24.14 13.12 -40.80
C GLN A 892 -23.16 12.17 -41.49
N LEU A 893 -23.26 12.09 -42.81
CA LEU A 893 -22.38 11.28 -43.64
C LEU A 893 -21.46 12.15 -44.49
N THR A 894 -20.21 11.70 -44.62
CA THR A 894 -19.28 12.34 -45.56
C THR A 894 -19.55 11.86 -46.97
N ILE A 895 -19.80 12.79 -47.87
CA ILE A 895 -19.95 12.50 -49.32
C ILE A 895 -18.56 12.58 -49.96
N SER A 896 -18.18 11.48 -50.58
CA SER A 896 -16.90 11.36 -51.29
C SER A 896 -17.10 10.95 -52.77
N PHE A 897 -16.18 11.36 -53.60
CA PHE A 897 -16.11 10.98 -55.01
C PHE A 897 -14.78 10.31 -55.29
N ASN A 898 -14.83 9.08 -55.81
CA ASN A 898 -13.65 8.24 -56.04
C ASN A 898 -12.73 8.17 -54.81
N GLY A 899 -13.30 8.03 -53.60
CA GLY A 899 -12.59 7.92 -52.32
C GLY A 899 -12.08 9.26 -51.75
N LYS A 900 -12.27 10.40 -52.41
CA LYS A 900 -11.89 11.72 -51.90
C LYS A 900 -13.09 12.40 -51.25
N ALA A 901 -13.04 12.66 -49.94
CA ALA A 901 -14.07 13.39 -49.20
C ALA A 901 -14.27 14.80 -49.79
N ARG A 902 -15.54 15.23 -49.94
CA ARG A 902 -15.88 16.53 -50.56
C ARG A 902 -16.70 17.42 -49.65
N PHE A 903 -17.75 16.89 -49.03
CA PHE A 903 -18.63 17.63 -48.13
C PHE A 903 -19.34 16.66 -47.19
N GLN A 904 -20.00 17.20 -46.18
CA GLN A 904 -20.88 16.45 -45.28
C GLN A 904 -22.32 16.79 -45.57
N LYS A 905 -23.19 15.80 -45.44
CA LYS A 905 -24.63 15.92 -45.59
C LYS A 905 -25.34 15.18 -44.48
N VAL A 906 -26.39 15.75 -43.95
CA VAL A 906 -27.26 15.19 -42.94
C VAL A 906 -28.37 14.39 -43.59
N PHE A 907 -28.63 13.19 -43.07
CA PHE A 907 -29.71 12.29 -43.50
C PHE A 907 -30.54 11.89 -42.27
N PRO A 908 -31.81 11.52 -42.45
CA PRO A 908 -32.57 10.85 -41.38
C PRO A 908 -31.83 9.58 -40.92
N ALA A 909 -31.82 9.34 -39.58
CA ALA A 909 -31.08 8.20 -39.02
C ALA A 909 -31.65 6.83 -39.46
N ASP A 910 -32.92 6.79 -39.83
CA ASP A 910 -33.67 5.63 -40.31
C ASP A 910 -33.69 5.55 -41.85
N ALA A 911 -33.04 6.47 -42.56
CA ALA A 911 -32.95 6.43 -44.03
C ALA A 911 -32.25 5.12 -44.48
N ASP A 912 -32.89 4.43 -45.39
CA ASP A 912 -32.28 3.28 -46.03
C ASP A 912 -31.18 3.68 -47.04
N ASN A 913 -30.36 2.73 -47.41
CA ASN A 913 -29.25 3.02 -48.34
C ASN A 913 -29.75 3.61 -49.69
N ALA A 914 -30.92 3.20 -50.17
CA ALA A 914 -31.46 3.71 -51.43
C ALA A 914 -31.84 5.20 -51.32
N THR A 915 -32.43 5.61 -50.19
CA THR A 915 -32.75 7.02 -49.91
C THR A 915 -31.46 7.84 -49.76
N ILE A 916 -30.45 7.33 -49.00
CA ILE A 916 -29.15 7.99 -48.84
C ILE A 916 -28.44 8.16 -50.18
N GLU A 917 -28.43 7.16 -51.03
CA GLU A 917 -27.85 7.23 -52.38
C GLU A 917 -28.56 8.25 -53.28
N ALA A 918 -29.90 8.23 -53.25
CA ALA A 918 -30.69 9.17 -54.04
C ALA A 918 -30.47 10.62 -53.61
N GLU A 919 -30.52 10.91 -52.34
CA GLU A 919 -30.31 12.24 -51.78
C GLU A 919 -28.87 12.74 -51.90
N ALA A 920 -27.88 11.84 -51.75
CA ALA A 920 -26.48 12.20 -51.97
C ALA A 920 -26.21 12.56 -53.46
N LYS A 921 -26.84 11.85 -54.34
CA LYS A 921 -26.77 12.09 -55.76
C LYS A 921 -27.49 13.43 -56.16
N ALA A 922 -28.66 13.68 -55.56
CA ALA A 922 -29.47 14.89 -55.88
C ALA A 922 -28.94 16.19 -55.25
N ASP A 923 -28.00 16.13 -54.32
CA ASP A 923 -27.46 17.30 -53.64
C ASP A 923 -26.76 18.25 -54.63
N GLU A 924 -27.05 19.54 -54.57
CA GLU A 924 -26.47 20.55 -55.48
C GLU A 924 -24.94 20.53 -55.49
N ARG A 925 -24.33 20.25 -54.33
CA ARG A 925 -22.87 20.15 -54.21
C ARG A 925 -22.29 18.94 -54.89
N SER A 926 -23.10 17.89 -55.12
CA SER A 926 -22.72 16.71 -55.88
C SER A 926 -22.71 16.96 -57.39
N GLN A 927 -23.60 17.83 -57.87
CA GLN A 927 -23.80 18.08 -59.31
C GLN A 927 -22.51 18.46 -60.02
N LYS A 928 -21.73 19.38 -59.47
CA LYS A 928 -20.43 19.81 -60.03
C LYS A 928 -19.39 18.67 -60.20
N TYR A 929 -19.56 17.56 -59.46
CA TYR A 929 -18.69 16.40 -59.61
C TYR A 929 -19.26 15.36 -60.56
N LEU A 930 -20.56 15.42 -60.79
CA LEU A 930 -21.30 14.52 -61.67
C LEU A 930 -21.41 15.01 -63.10
N GLU A 931 -21.25 16.32 -63.35
CA GLU A 931 -21.33 16.95 -64.66
C GLU A 931 -20.37 16.30 -65.67
N GLY A 932 -20.90 15.71 -66.69
CA GLY A 932 -20.13 15.03 -67.76
C GLY A 932 -19.54 13.66 -67.34
N LYS A 933 -19.96 13.13 -66.18
CA LYS A 933 -19.48 11.87 -65.59
C LYS A 933 -20.61 10.84 -65.53
N THR A 934 -20.20 9.55 -65.62
CA THR A 934 -21.11 8.43 -65.42
C THR A 934 -20.86 7.83 -64.01
N ILE A 935 -21.94 7.65 -63.25
CA ILE A 935 -21.87 6.95 -61.94
C ILE A 935 -21.70 5.46 -62.22
N VAL A 936 -20.61 4.88 -61.75
CA VAL A 936 -20.33 3.45 -61.82
C VAL A 936 -21.05 2.70 -60.71
N LYS A 937 -20.92 3.21 -59.45
CA LYS A 937 -21.65 2.69 -58.29
C LYS A 937 -21.60 3.70 -57.14
N ILE A 938 -22.55 3.56 -56.21
CA ILE A 938 -22.55 4.30 -54.93
C ILE A 938 -22.37 3.29 -53.85
N ILE A 939 -21.49 3.56 -52.89
CA ILE A 939 -21.19 2.71 -51.72
C ILE A 939 -21.55 3.50 -50.50
N VAL A 940 -22.59 3.02 -49.79
CA VAL A 940 -22.95 3.57 -48.46
C VAL A 940 -22.31 2.70 -47.36
N VAL A 941 -21.41 3.31 -46.61
CA VAL A 941 -20.89 2.67 -45.38
C VAL A 941 -21.68 3.27 -44.21
N PRO A 942 -22.51 2.47 -43.53
CA PRO A 942 -23.40 2.95 -42.46
C PRO A 942 -22.65 3.79 -41.43
N LYS A 943 -23.22 4.95 -41.08
CA LYS A 943 -22.68 5.91 -40.08
C LYS A 943 -21.29 6.51 -40.37
N LYS A 944 -20.76 6.37 -41.61
CA LYS A 944 -19.43 6.86 -41.96
C LYS A 944 -19.37 7.70 -43.21
N ILE A 945 -19.68 7.11 -44.37
CA ILE A 945 -19.38 7.75 -45.66
C ILE A 945 -20.29 7.21 -46.75
N VAL A 946 -20.60 8.10 -47.72
CA VAL A 946 -21.17 7.74 -49.00
C VAL A 946 -20.12 8.00 -50.07
N ASN A 947 -19.67 6.96 -50.73
CA ASN A 947 -18.68 7.10 -51.80
C ASN A 947 -19.31 6.89 -53.19
N ILE A 948 -19.37 7.93 -53.97
CA ILE A 948 -19.85 7.93 -55.33
C ILE A 948 -18.66 7.69 -56.28
N VAL A 949 -18.66 6.51 -56.89
CA VAL A 949 -17.62 6.14 -57.86
C VAL A 949 -18.07 6.61 -59.25
N ILE A 950 -17.32 7.50 -59.84
CA ILE A 950 -17.58 8.13 -61.14
C ILE A 950 -16.46 7.86 -62.15
N LYS A 951 -16.84 7.76 -63.42
CA LYS A 951 -15.91 7.55 -64.54
C LYS A 951 -16.03 8.67 -65.55
#